data_43a5581dc539dcbc1415e15e76be4af5
#
_entry.id   43a5581dc539dcbc1415e15e76be4af5
#
_cell.length_a   1.000
_cell.length_b   1.000
_cell.length_c   1.000
_cell.angle_alpha   90.00
_cell.angle_beta   90.00
_cell.angle_gamma   90.00
#
_symmetry.space_group_name_H-M   'P 1'
#
loop_
_entity.id
_entity.type
_entity.pdbx_description
1 polymer ?
#
loop_
_entity_poly.entity_id
_entity_poly.type
_entity_poly.pdbx_seq_one_letter_code
_entity_poly.pdbx_strand_id
1 'polypeptide(L)'
;MSTALDGIRVLDLTDRSGALAGRVLADLGAEVILVEPPGGGSIRRLRPQLRRERESERSCAHQYLNANKKSVVLDLADDQDRERFLAMVATADLVIDTERPDRLDELGLGTDDLLAVNERLIRISITPYGQHGEWRHRKGVDLTAGASGGLIWVSGEPKGTPVQGGADPSYVMGSLAAASAALVALTARDEQGGSGVHIDVSLQEATVMTVMQTATPTLLTWQGRIPRRPGLSAVVRCADDGYVGLLIRPDRFERFLAWCDAVGVDHGMTAADWEWSLLNAPRQGNPVSAATLALASVLTRDEFAAGALEADLVCLPVLGFDDLADHEQYVVNEQFLTVRHDPLGRELGFVRSPVDAMADGVVISRAPMLGEHQHLVSRPVSRPVSGSVSGSAQAPGSAGSVMTTTPDPAPTAPTRSATHPGQALAGLRIVDLGWVLAAPIGTRLLASFGAEVIRVESSRKPDSMRNQLGPDGTPDPDLGGLFNTVNAGKKSFAVDLSTDEGLALVTELIAGADAVVNNFRPGALDRMGLGYKTLRSIKEDIVLLNMPGAHRKGPWAVRSSMGNILMAASGFNMLTGFPDERPRGIGIPYPDFTSPHLLVATVLAALRHRKRTGEGQELHLSQLSGVVSLLGVEWMAYQSGGDLPGRRANRDLNQCPHGVYPAQGSQDGDYPGHDGPGDEWVTVAVSSDEEWEALASLMGRPELGTDDRFRTLDARKTNEDELDRLIAAWTADQDKWACAERCQLVGVAAAPVENLWDTYHRDPQLRHHYQIVHQPHAPDVDIPIDREIAQWIGFDHRLNRSPMLGEHNEYVVRELLGRSEADYIDLIVNDVLG
;
A
#
# COMPACT_ATOMS: atom_id res chain seq x y z
N MET A 1 -20.95 13.49 -16.63
CA MET A 1 -20.73 14.29 -15.41
C MET A 1 -19.23 14.48 -15.22
N SER A 2 -18.80 15.57 -14.63
CA SER A 2 -17.37 15.86 -14.42
C SER A 2 -16.82 14.98 -13.30
N THR A 3 -15.82 14.18 -13.60
CA THR A 3 -15.13 13.31 -12.62
C THR A 3 -14.20 14.13 -11.69
N ALA A 4 -13.74 13.53 -10.60
CA ALA A 4 -12.93 14.24 -9.59
C ALA A 4 -11.64 14.85 -10.15
N LEU A 5 -10.96 14.15 -11.06
CA LEU A 5 -9.70 14.58 -11.70
C LEU A 5 -9.88 15.05 -13.14
N ASP A 6 -11.09 15.40 -13.54
CA ASP A 6 -11.33 16.00 -14.87
C ASP A 6 -10.46 17.24 -15.07
N GLY A 7 -9.77 17.33 -16.21
CA GLY A 7 -8.81 18.38 -16.54
C GLY A 7 -7.38 18.13 -16.04
N ILE A 8 -7.11 17.07 -15.28
CA ILE A 8 -5.76 16.65 -14.89
C ILE A 8 -5.17 15.72 -15.97
N ARG A 9 -3.96 16.05 -16.44
CA ARG A 9 -3.22 15.27 -17.45
C ARG A 9 -1.98 14.62 -16.82
N VAL A 10 -1.86 13.30 -17.02
CA VAL A 10 -0.75 12.48 -16.52
C VAL A 10 -0.02 11.85 -17.69
N LEU A 11 1.30 11.97 -17.73
CA LEU A 11 2.17 11.20 -18.61
C LEU A 11 2.71 10.01 -17.82
N ASP A 12 2.41 8.81 -18.28
CA ASP A 12 2.68 7.55 -17.58
C ASP A 12 3.77 6.77 -18.33
N LEU A 13 4.98 6.70 -17.75
CA LEU A 13 6.13 5.96 -18.25
C LEU A 13 6.37 4.68 -17.42
N THR A 14 5.34 4.20 -16.72
CA THR A 14 5.50 3.07 -15.80
C THR A 14 5.48 1.72 -16.52
N ASP A 15 6.21 0.78 -15.95
CA ASP A 15 6.08 -0.65 -16.21
C ASP A 15 5.10 -1.32 -15.22
N ARG A 16 5.16 -2.68 -15.10
CA ARG A 16 4.32 -3.45 -14.17
C ARG A 16 4.40 -2.92 -12.73
N SER A 17 5.57 -2.44 -12.31
CA SER A 17 5.80 -2.05 -10.91
C SER A 17 5.07 -0.78 -10.48
N GLY A 18 4.69 0.09 -11.43
CA GLY A 18 4.00 1.35 -11.16
C GLY A 18 2.64 1.52 -11.89
N ALA A 19 2.27 0.62 -12.80
CA ALA A 19 1.12 0.78 -13.68
C ALA A 19 -0.22 1.00 -12.92
N LEU A 20 -0.38 0.43 -11.72
CA LEU A 20 -1.57 0.59 -10.90
C LEU A 20 -1.75 2.05 -10.42
N ALA A 21 -0.66 2.81 -10.22
CA ALA A 21 -0.76 4.23 -9.84
C ALA A 21 -1.48 5.04 -10.93
N GLY A 22 -1.03 4.92 -12.18
CA GLY A 22 -1.69 5.55 -13.32
C GLY A 22 -3.13 5.08 -13.52
N ARG A 23 -3.42 3.79 -13.25
CA ARG A 23 -4.77 3.25 -13.30
C ARG A 23 -5.71 3.90 -12.26
N VAL A 24 -5.29 4.03 -11.02
CA VAL A 24 -6.08 4.70 -9.95
C VAL A 24 -6.41 6.13 -10.34
N LEU A 25 -5.44 6.88 -10.88
CA LEU A 25 -5.65 8.25 -11.35
C LEU A 25 -6.62 8.31 -12.54
N ALA A 26 -6.51 7.37 -13.49
CA ALA A 26 -7.42 7.27 -14.63
C ALA A 26 -8.85 6.93 -14.18
N ASP A 27 -9.01 6.03 -13.21
CA ASP A 27 -10.31 5.68 -12.64
C ASP A 27 -10.97 6.88 -11.93
N LEU A 28 -10.18 7.76 -11.33
CA LEU A 28 -10.66 9.02 -10.75
C LEU A 28 -10.93 10.12 -11.80
N GLY A 29 -10.64 9.85 -13.08
CA GLY A 29 -11.00 10.69 -14.21
C GLY A 29 -9.88 11.55 -14.78
N ALA A 30 -8.62 11.33 -14.40
CA ALA A 30 -7.48 11.98 -15.05
C ALA A 30 -7.30 11.47 -16.49
N GLU A 31 -6.85 12.34 -17.39
CA GLU A 31 -6.36 11.94 -18.71
C GLU A 31 -4.96 11.34 -18.57
N VAL A 32 -4.89 10.01 -18.43
CA VAL A 32 -3.61 9.29 -18.30
C VAL A 32 -3.14 8.82 -19.69
N ILE A 33 -1.97 9.29 -20.11
CA ILE A 33 -1.37 8.97 -21.40
C ILE A 33 -0.14 8.09 -21.16
N LEU A 34 -0.27 6.81 -21.47
CA LEU A 34 0.82 5.84 -21.44
C LEU A 34 1.79 6.15 -22.58
N VAL A 35 3.02 6.50 -22.26
CA VAL A 35 4.10 6.77 -23.20
C VAL A 35 4.97 5.54 -23.35
N GLU A 36 4.91 4.89 -24.50
CA GLU A 36 5.51 3.58 -24.71
C GLU A 36 6.64 3.65 -25.75
N PRO A 37 7.68 2.84 -25.60
CA PRO A 37 8.73 2.72 -26.62
C PRO A 37 8.18 2.06 -27.90
N PRO A 38 8.90 2.17 -29.04
CA PRO A 38 8.58 1.40 -30.25
C PRO A 38 8.47 -0.09 -29.95
N GLY A 39 7.36 -0.70 -30.35
CA GLY A 39 7.03 -2.11 -30.05
C GLY A 39 6.31 -2.34 -28.71
N GLY A 40 6.02 -1.26 -27.97
CA GLY A 40 5.26 -1.28 -26.71
C GLY A 40 6.09 -1.62 -25.48
N GLY A 41 5.58 -1.21 -24.32
CA GLY A 41 6.18 -1.48 -23.00
C GLY A 41 6.26 -2.98 -22.66
N SER A 42 7.12 -3.33 -21.71
CA SER A 42 7.31 -4.72 -21.25
C SER A 42 6.02 -5.38 -20.76
N ILE A 43 5.15 -4.62 -20.11
CA ILE A 43 3.87 -5.07 -19.57
C ILE A 43 2.94 -5.72 -20.62
N ARG A 44 3.07 -5.34 -21.90
CA ARG A 44 2.25 -5.89 -23.00
C ARG A 44 2.55 -7.36 -23.31
N ARG A 45 3.72 -7.86 -22.89
CA ARG A 45 4.19 -9.23 -23.19
C ARG A 45 4.10 -10.18 -21.99
N LEU A 46 3.74 -9.68 -20.81
CA LEU A 46 3.69 -10.47 -19.58
C LEU A 46 2.59 -11.55 -19.61
N ARG A 47 2.89 -12.67 -18.97
CA ARG A 47 1.93 -13.71 -18.61
C ARG A 47 1.24 -13.37 -17.29
N PRO A 48 -0.02 -13.78 -17.07
CA PRO A 48 -0.86 -14.59 -17.97
C PRO A 48 -1.32 -13.82 -19.21
N GLN A 49 -1.65 -14.57 -20.27
CA GLN A 49 -1.96 -14.00 -21.57
C GLN A 49 -3.32 -14.46 -22.10
N LEU A 50 -4.00 -13.56 -22.81
CA LEU A 50 -5.21 -13.86 -23.58
C LEU A 50 -4.87 -14.78 -24.75
N ARG A 51 -5.66 -15.82 -24.94
CA ARG A 51 -5.48 -16.74 -26.08
C ARG A 51 -5.85 -16.07 -27.38
N ARG A 52 -5.09 -16.36 -28.45
CA ARG A 52 -5.34 -15.97 -29.87
C ARG A 52 -5.22 -14.46 -30.16
N GLU A 53 -4.52 -13.69 -29.32
CA GLU A 53 -4.31 -12.27 -29.55
C GLU A 53 -2.90 -11.97 -30.10
N ARG A 54 -2.73 -10.76 -30.66
CA ARG A 54 -1.42 -10.26 -31.10
C ARG A 54 -0.50 -10.12 -29.88
N GLU A 55 0.80 -10.24 -30.10
CA GLU A 55 1.78 -10.20 -29.01
C GLU A 55 1.68 -8.95 -28.16
N SER A 56 1.49 -7.77 -28.75
CA SER A 56 1.36 -6.49 -28.05
C SER A 56 0.06 -6.32 -27.23
N GLU A 57 -0.95 -7.20 -27.45
CA GLU A 57 -2.29 -7.02 -26.91
C GLU A 57 -2.76 -8.20 -26.05
N ARG A 58 -1.91 -9.22 -25.87
CA ARG A 58 -2.32 -10.47 -25.20
C ARG A 58 -2.14 -10.49 -23.70
N SER A 59 -1.36 -9.57 -23.11
CA SER A 59 -1.09 -9.55 -21.66
C SER A 59 -2.31 -9.16 -20.84
N CYS A 60 -2.75 -10.02 -19.92
CA CYS A 60 -3.81 -9.69 -18.96
C CYS A 60 -3.41 -8.51 -18.06
N ALA A 61 -2.12 -8.41 -17.70
CA ALA A 61 -1.60 -7.29 -16.91
C ALA A 61 -1.77 -5.96 -17.66
N HIS A 62 -1.42 -5.91 -18.97
CA HIS A 62 -1.66 -4.72 -19.78
C HIS A 62 -3.15 -4.38 -19.84
N GLN A 63 -3.99 -5.36 -20.14
CA GLN A 63 -5.43 -5.14 -20.33
C GLN A 63 -6.11 -4.67 -19.04
N TYR A 64 -5.67 -5.14 -17.88
CA TYR A 64 -6.26 -4.75 -16.61
C TYR A 64 -5.65 -3.44 -16.05
N LEU A 65 -4.31 -3.36 -15.93
CA LEU A 65 -3.63 -2.25 -15.26
C LEU A 65 -3.58 -0.96 -16.12
N ASN A 66 -3.80 -1.07 -17.43
CA ASN A 66 -3.83 0.08 -18.33
C ASN A 66 -5.23 0.43 -18.86
N ALA A 67 -6.28 -0.16 -18.29
CA ALA A 67 -7.64 0.27 -18.58
C ALA A 67 -7.85 1.76 -18.21
N ASN A 68 -8.76 2.43 -18.89
CA ASN A 68 -9.02 3.87 -18.78
C ASN A 68 -7.86 4.80 -19.24
N LYS A 69 -6.70 4.25 -19.67
CA LYS A 69 -5.58 5.04 -20.18
C LYS A 69 -5.65 5.24 -21.69
N LYS A 70 -4.82 6.16 -22.19
CA LYS A 70 -4.52 6.38 -23.62
C LYS A 70 -3.11 5.89 -23.92
N SER A 71 -2.77 5.59 -25.18
CA SER A 71 -1.41 5.13 -25.56
C SER A 71 -0.85 5.96 -26.69
N VAL A 72 0.39 6.40 -26.53
CA VAL A 72 1.24 6.98 -27.56
C VAL A 72 2.58 6.26 -27.60
N VAL A 73 3.20 6.24 -28.77
CA VAL A 73 4.53 5.62 -28.98
C VAL A 73 5.55 6.71 -29.21
N LEU A 74 6.58 6.76 -28.36
CA LEU A 74 7.73 7.65 -28.49
C LEU A 74 9.01 6.90 -28.10
N ASP A 75 10.05 7.07 -28.91
CA ASP A 75 11.42 6.64 -28.56
C ASP A 75 12.13 7.79 -27.87
N LEU A 76 12.18 7.77 -26.54
CA LEU A 76 12.83 8.83 -25.76
C LEU A 76 14.37 8.89 -25.95
N ALA A 77 14.98 7.91 -26.60
CA ALA A 77 16.38 7.98 -27.03
C ALA A 77 16.55 8.78 -28.34
N ASP A 78 15.51 8.90 -29.16
CA ASP A 78 15.48 9.75 -30.34
C ASP A 78 15.24 11.21 -30.00
N ASP A 79 16.06 12.13 -30.54
CA ASP A 79 15.99 13.56 -30.22
C ASP A 79 14.65 14.18 -30.58
N GLN A 80 14.03 13.78 -31.70
CA GLN A 80 12.77 14.36 -32.16
C GLN A 80 11.59 13.89 -31.31
N ASP A 81 11.59 12.62 -30.89
CA ASP A 81 10.57 12.10 -30.00
C ASP A 81 10.71 12.67 -28.59
N ARG A 82 11.94 12.93 -28.16
CA ARG A 82 12.22 13.61 -26.89
C ARG A 82 11.69 15.06 -26.88
N GLU A 83 11.88 15.81 -27.98
CA GLU A 83 11.27 17.13 -28.15
C GLU A 83 9.73 17.08 -28.10
N ARG A 84 9.13 16.05 -28.72
CA ARG A 84 7.68 15.83 -28.68
C ARG A 84 7.20 15.52 -27.25
N PHE A 85 7.93 14.71 -26.52
CA PHE A 85 7.64 14.41 -25.12
C PHE A 85 7.69 15.68 -24.25
N LEU A 86 8.72 16.51 -24.39
CA LEU A 86 8.82 17.79 -23.70
C LEU A 86 7.66 18.75 -24.05
N ALA A 87 7.17 18.72 -25.29
CA ALA A 87 5.98 19.47 -25.67
C ALA A 87 4.70 18.96 -24.96
N MET A 88 4.60 17.65 -24.69
CA MET A 88 3.52 17.08 -23.88
C MET A 88 3.67 17.47 -22.40
N VAL A 89 4.88 17.45 -21.84
CA VAL A 89 5.22 17.88 -20.49
C VAL A 89 4.77 19.32 -20.22
N ALA A 90 4.90 20.22 -21.20
CA ALA A 90 4.48 21.62 -21.08
C ALA A 90 2.99 21.80 -20.69
N THR A 91 2.15 20.78 -20.93
CA THR A 91 0.71 20.79 -20.63
C THR A 91 0.28 19.70 -19.66
N ALA A 92 1.22 18.92 -19.13
CA ALA A 92 0.95 17.88 -18.16
C ALA A 92 0.93 18.41 -16.73
N ASP A 93 0.14 17.77 -15.88
CA ASP A 93 0.13 18.02 -14.44
C ASP A 93 1.10 17.10 -13.72
N LEU A 94 1.20 15.83 -14.19
CA LEU A 94 2.06 14.82 -13.61
C LEU A 94 2.86 14.08 -14.67
N VAL A 95 4.05 13.64 -14.27
CA VAL A 95 4.81 12.55 -14.91
C VAL A 95 5.01 11.47 -13.85
N ILE A 96 4.66 10.22 -14.18
CA ILE A 96 4.91 9.06 -13.31
C ILE A 96 5.84 8.12 -14.06
N ASP A 97 6.95 7.72 -13.42
CA ASP A 97 7.93 6.83 -14.02
C ASP A 97 8.38 5.70 -13.07
N THR A 98 8.85 4.60 -13.66
CA THR A 98 9.51 3.49 -12.98
C THR A 98 10.94 3.30 -13.48
N GLU A 99 11.49 4.34 -14.08
CA GLU A 99 12.85 4.31 -14.61
C GLU A 99 13.87 4.21 -13.46
N ARG A 100 14.97 3.49 -13.72
CA ARG A 100 16.07 3.46 -12.75
C ARG A 100 16.57 4.88 -12.45
N PRO A 101 17.07 5.12 -11.23
CA PRO A 101 17.70 6.40 -10.92
C PRO A 101 18.72 6.84 -11.98
N ASP A 102 18.76 8.14 -12.24
CA ASP A 102 19.61 8.82 -13.24
C ASP A 102 19.23 8.51 -14.72
N ARG A 103 18.30 7.58 -15.03
CA ARG A 103 17.97 7.23 -16.41
C ARG A 103 17.38 8.39 -17.22
N LEU A 104 16.44 9.12 -16.64
CA LEU A 104 15.84 10.27 -17.31
C LEU A 104 16.84 11.43 -17.41
N ASP A 105 17.74 11.59 -16.43
CA ASP A 105 18.82 12.59 -16.49
C ASP A 105 19.79 12.29 -17.64
N GLU A 106 20.15 11.01 -17.86
CA GLU A 106 20.96 10.57 -19.01
C GLU A 106 20.32 10.94 -20.37
N LEU A 107 19.00 11.03 -20.42
CA LEU A 107 18.23 11.40 -21.61
C LEU A 107 17.98 12.92 -21.72
N GLY A 108 18.43 13.74 -20.76
CA GLY A 108 18.09 15.16 -20.69
C GLY A 108 16.60 15.39 -20.37
N LEU A 109 15.99 14.47 -19.62
CA LEU A 109 14.62 14.48 -19.12
C LEU A 109 14.59 14.41 -17.59
N GLY A 110 15.66 14.82 -16.94
CA GLY A 110 15.76 14.88 -15.48
C GLY A 110 14.73 15.85 -14.88
N THR A 111 14.63 15.84 -13.55
CA THR A 111 13.64 16.69 -12.85
C THR A 111 13.83 18.15 -13.19
N ASP A 112 15.07 18.64 -13.22
CA ASP A 112 15.35 20.05 -13.53
C ASP A 112 15.00 20.39 -14.98
N ASP A 113 15.24 19.49 -15.93
CA ASP A 113 14.86 19.68 -17.34
C ASP A 113 13.35 19.76 -17.51
N LEU A 114 12.60 18.85 -16.84
CA LEU A 114 11.14 18.83 -16.88
C LEU A 114 10.54 20.07 -16.22
N LEU A 115 11.07 20.49 -15.07
CA LEU A 115 10.62 21.69 -14.36
C LEU A 115 10.97 22.98 -15.12
N ALA A 116 12.05 23.00 -15.89
CA ALA A 116 12.38 24.11 -16.77
C ALA A 116 11.33 24.28 -17.90
N VAL A 117 10.67 23.21 -18.33
CA VAL A 117 9.59 23.24 -19.31
C VAL A 117 8.25 23.57 -18.64
N ASN A 118 7.99 23.04 -17.44
CA ASN A 118 6.75 23.23 -16.71
C ASN A 118 7.04 23.33 -15.20
N GLU A 119 7.15 24.57 -14.71
CA GLU A 119 7.46 24.85 -13.28
C GLU A 119 6.44 24.29 -12.27
N ARG A 120 5.27 23.85 -12.75
CA ARG A 120 4.18 23.32 -11.92
C ARG A 120 4.06 21.78 -12.01
N LEU A 121 4.95 21.12 -12.75
CA LEU A 121 4.90 19.68 -12.96
C LEU A 121 5.18 18.93 -11.65
N ILE A 122 4.38 17.93 -11.37
CA ILE A 122 4.63 16.97 -10.31
C ILE A 122 5.26 15.73 -10.97
N ARG A 123 6.49 15.36 -10.58
CA ARG A 123 7.12 14.12 -10.98
C ARG A 123 7.02 13.10 -9.86
N ILE A 124 6.67 11.85 -10.16
CA ILE A 124 6.65 10.73 -9.20
C ILE A 124 7.47 9.58 -9.79
N SER A 125 8.55 9.22 -9.10
CA SER A 125 9.38 8.08 -9.46
C SER A 125 9.13 6.92 -8.51
N ILE A 126 8.80 5.75 -9.03
CA ILE A 126 8.55 4.52 -8.27
C ILE A 126 9.69 3.56 -8.59
N THR A 127 10.56 3.28 -7.63
CA THR A 127 11.73 2.43 -7.84
C THR A 127 11.90 1.40 -6.73
N PRO A 128 12.63 0.30 -6.97
CA PRO A 128 12.78 -0.74 -5.95
C PRO A 128 13.31 -0.23 -4.60
N TYR A 129 14.27 0.69 -4.62
CA TYR A 129 15.00 1.15 -3.43
C TYR A 129 15.03 2.68 -3.29
N GLY A 130 14.22 3.42 -4.05
CA GLY A 130 14.21 4.90 -4.03
C GLY A 130 15.30 5.53 -4.89
N GLN A 131 15.25 6.87 -4.94
CA GLN A 131 16.20 7.71 -5.71
C GLN A 131 17.49 7.99 -4.94
N HIS A 132 17.53 7.66 -3.65
CA HIS A 132 18.65 7.95 -2.73
C HIS A 132 19.08 6.72 -1.96
N GLY A 133 20.21 6.81 -1.24
CA GLY A 133 20.74 5.74 -0.41
C GLY A 133 21.70 4.81 -1.14
N GLU A 134 22.22 3.83 -0.40
CA GLU A 134 23.29 2.94 -0.88
C GLU A 134 22.81 1.96 -1.98
N TRP A 135 21.51 1.61 -1.96
CA TRP A 135 20.94 0.60 -2.87
C TRP A 135 20.17 1.20 -4.05
N ARG A 136 20.17 2.51 -4.21
CA ARG A 136 19.37 3.18 -5.27
C ARG A 136 19.58 2.62 -6.68
N HIS A 137 20.77 2.08 -6.98
CA HIS A 137 21.11 1.50 -8.29
C HIS A 137 20.97 -0.03 -8.34
N ARG A 138 20.60 -0.66 -7.23
CA ARG A 138 20.37 -2.10 -7.22
C ARG A 138 19.17 -2.46 -8.08
N LYS A 139 19.28 -3.57 -8.78
CA LYS A 139 18.19 -4.16 -9.51
C LYS A 139 17.18 -4.77 -8.53
N GLY A 140 15.90 -4.51 -8.73
CA GLY A 140 14.85 -5.04 -7.85
C GLY A 140 13.60 -5.42 -8.61
N VAL A 141 12.87 -6.36 -8.04
CA VAL A 141 11.55 -6.84 -8.46
C VAL A 141 10.67 -6.98 -7.23
N ASP A 142 9.38 -7.31 -7.39
CA ASP A 142 8.45 -7.47 -6.26
C ASP A 142 9.00 -8.39 -5.16
N LEU A 143 9.57 -9.55 -5.55
CA LEU A 143 10.19 -10.51 -4.64
C LEU A 143 11.31 -9.88 -3.81
N THR A 144 12.23 -9.14 -4.42
CA THR A 144 13.38 -8.57 -3.72
C THR A 144 12.99 -7.40 -2.83
N ALA A 145 12.01 -6.58 -3.24
CA ALA A 145 11.46 -5.51 -2.40
C ALA A 145 10.70 -6.09 -1.20
N GLY A 146 9.92 -7.17 -1.42
CA GLY A 146 9.26 -7.92 -0.36
C GLY A 146 10.22 -8.57 0.63
N ALA A 147 11.37 -9.04 0.14
CA ALA A 147 12.42 -9.67 0.96
C ALA A 147 13.13 -8.64 1.84
N SER A 148 13.68 -7.58 1.25
CA SER A 148 14.36 -6.51 1.96
C SER A 148 13.43 -5.61 2.77
N GLY A 149 12.13 -5.60 2.45
CA GLY A 149 11.10 -4.95 3.26
C GLY A 149 10.54 -5.83 4.39
N GLY A 150 11.07 -7.06 4.59
CA GLY A 150 10.66 -7.95 5.67
C GLY A 150 9.33 -8.70 5.46
N LEU A 151 8.56 -8.39 4.43
CA LEU A 151 7.24 -9.00 4.19
C LEU A 151 7.32 -10.51 3.93
N ILE A 152 8.32 -10.93 3.18
CA ILE A 152 8.55 -12.36 2.91
C ILE A 152 8.91 -13.09 4.20
N TRP A 153 9.75 -12.48 5.06
CA TRP A 153 10.16 -13.10 6.31
C TRP A 153 8.98 -13.36 7.27
N VAL A 154 8.02 -12.45 7.35
CA VAL A 154 6.81 -12.64 8.21
C VAL A 154 5.77 -13.56 7.58
N SER A 155 5.93 -13.96 6.31
CA SER A 155 4.96 -14.76 5.54
C SER A 155 5.39 -16.22 5.42
N GLY A 156 4.44 -17.15 5.53
CA GLY A 156 4.67 -18.59 5.45
C GLY A 156 4.49 -19.30 6.78
N GLU A 157 4.88 -20.59 6.85
CA GLU A 157 4.87 -21.36 8.10
C GLU A 157 6.02 -20.96 9.02
N PRO A 158 5.86 -21.11 10.34
CA PRO A 158 6.91 -20.80 11.31
C PRO A 158 8.22 -21.58 11.08
N LYS A 159 8.11 -22.77 10.51
CA LYS A 159 9.25 -23.60 10.11
C LYS A 159 9.10 -23.96 8.64
N GLY A 160 9.95 -23.43 7.79
CA GLY A 160 9.91 -23.70 6.36
C GLY A 160 10.31 -22.47 5.54
N THR A 161 10.30 -22.62 4.23
CA THR A 161 10.66 -21.53 3.32
C THR A 161 9.66 -20.36 3.45
N PRO A 162 10.11 -19.12 3.63
CA PRO A 162 9.27 -17.95 3.55
C PRO A 162 8.56 -17.83 2.20
N VAL A 163 7.38 -17.21 2.18
CA VAL A 163 6.52 -17.19 0.99
C VAL A 163 6.19 -15.77 0.59
N GLN A 164 6.35 -15.46 -0.70
CA GLN A 164 5.83 -14.26 -1.33
C GLN A 164 4.30 -14.33 -1.40
N GLY A 165 3.62 -13.20 -1.19
CA GLY A 165 2.19 -13.07 -1.46
C GLY A 165 1.89 -13.11 -2.96
N GLY A 166 0.71 -13.62 -3.34
CA GLY A 166 0.23 -13.51 -4.73
C GLY A 166 -0.06 -12.06 -5.13
N ALA A 167 -0.16 -11.80 -6.43
CA ALA A 167 -0.55 -10.50 -7.01
C ALA A 167 0.38 -9.32 -6.64
N ASP A 168 1.68 -9.52 -6.60
CA ASP A 168 2.73 -8.50 -6.49
C ASP A 168 2.54 -7.48 -5.35
N PRO A 169 2.55 -7.90 -4.07
CA PRO A 169 2.20 -7.02 -2.95
C PRO A 169 3.05 -5.75 -2.84
N SER A 170 4.36 -5.82 -3.13
CA SER A 170 5.25 -4.66 -3.04
C SER A 170 4.98 -3.65 -4.16
N TYR A 171 4.72 -4.11 -5.38
CA TYR A 171 4.33 -3.27 -6.50
C TYR A 171 2.99 -2.56 -6.25
N VAL A 172 2.03 -3.29 -5.68
CA VAL A 172 0.73 -2.74 -5.27
C VAL A 172 0.91 -1.64 -4.24
N MET A 173 1.67 -1.90 -3.17
CA MET A 173 1.88 -0.91 -2.10
C MET A 173 2.56 0.36 -2.62
N GLY A 174 3.63 0.23 -3.39
CA GLY A 174 4.30 1.39 -3.99
C GLY A 174 3.40 2.17 -4.95
N SER A 175 2.63 1.48 -5.79
CA SER A 175 1.69 2.12 -6.72
C SER A 175 0.57 2.89 -5.99
N LEU A 176 0.00 2.32 -4.92
CA LEU A 176 -1.04 2.96 -4.13
C LEU A 176 -0.49 4.16 -3.35
N ALA A 177 0.73 4.06 -2.81
CA ALA A 177 1.43 5.17 -2.19
C ALA A 177 1.68 6.32 -3.19
N ALA A 178 2.12 6.00 -4.41
CA ALA A 178 2.31 6.98 -5.48
C ALA A 178 0.99 7.67 -5.88
N ALA A 179 -0.10 6.92 -6.03
CA ALA A 179 -1.41 7.50 -6.35
C ALA A 179 -1.92 8.44 -5.25
N SER A 180 -1.79 8.06 -3.98
CA SER A 180 -2.17 8.93 -2.85
C SER A 180 -1.29 10.19 -2.79
N ALA A 181 0.02 10.05 -3.01
CA ALA A 181 0.96 11.18 -3.05
C ALA A 181 0.66 12.15 -4.21
N ALA A 182 0.24 11.63 -5.36
CA ALA A 182 -0.22 12.45 -6.48
C ALA A 182 -1.35 13.39 -6.07
N LEU A 183 -2.37 12.86 -5.37
CA LEU A 183 -3.51 13.67 -4.89
C LEU A 183 -3.09 14.69 -3.83
N VAL A 184 -2.19 14.32 -2.92
CA VAL A 184 -1.61 15.26 -1.94
C VAL A 184 -0.89 16.41 -2.64
N ALA A 185 0.01 16.10 -3.59
CA ALA A 185 0.78 17.10 -4.32
C ALA A 185 -0.10 18.00 -5.22
N LEU A 186 -1.10 17.42 -5.90
CA LEU A 186 -2.10 18.18 -6.66
C LEU A 186 -2.88 19.16 -5.76
N THR A 187 -3.29 18.69 -4.57
CA THR A 187 -4.01 19.54 -3.60
C THR A 187 -3.11 20.66 -3.12
N ALA A 188 -1.87 20.37 -2.71
CA ALA A 188 -0.90 21.39 -2.28
C ALA A 188 -0.65 22.44 -3.37
N ARG A 189 -0.40 22.00 -4.60
CA ARG A 189 -0.13 22.87 -5.75
C ARG A 189 -1.32 23.81 -6.04
N ASP A 190 -2.53 23.26 -6.03
CA ASP A 190 -3.73 23.98 -6.45
C ASP A 190 -4.29 24.89 -5.33
N GLU A 191 -4.07 24.54 -4.04
CA GLU A 191 -4.54 25.36 -2.90
C GLU A 191 -3.54 26.44 -2.49
N GLN A 192 -2.25 26.14 -2.57
CA GLN A 192 -1.20 27.03 -2.05
C GLN A 192 -0.43 27.77 -3.14
N GLY A 193 -0.76 27.52 -4.43
CA GLY A 193 -0.09 28.16 -5.56
C GLY A 193 1.38 27.72 -5.71
N GLY A 194 1.72 26.52 -5.23
CA GLY A 194 3.07 25.96 -5.20
C GLY A 194 3.66 25.66 -6.58
N SER A 195 4.98 25.54 -6.64
CA SER A 195 5.74 24.99 -7.77
C SER A 195 5.55 23.48 -7.84
N GLY A 196 6.01 22.89 -8.94
CA GLY A 196 6.13 21.44 -9.09
C GLY A 196 7.11 20.83 -8.07
N VAL A 197 7.05 19.52 -7.94
CA VAL A 197 7.84 18.75 -6.97
C VAL A 197 8.21 17.40 -7.55
N HIS A 198 9.35 16.85 -7.15
CA HIS A 198 9.70 15.45 -7.39
C HIS A 198 9.44 14.63 -6.13
N ILE A 199 8.66 13.57 -6.26
CA ILE A 199 8.29 12.64 -5.20
C ILE A 199 8.94 11.29 -5.49
N ASP A 200 9.69 10.78 -4.54
CA ASP A 200 10.33 9.47 -4.56
C ASP A 200 9.48 8.46 -3.79
N VAL A 201 9.20 7.31 -4.40
CA VAL A 201 8.47 6.20 -3.79
C VAL A 201 9.32 4.94 -3.92
N SER A 202 9.83 4.46 -2.80
CA SER A 202 10.57 3.20 -2.69
C SER A 202 9.62 2.03 -2.46
N LEU A 203 9.70 0.97 -3.29
CA LEU A 203 8.94 -0.26 -3.09
C LEU A 203 9.34 -0.97 -1.80
N GLN A 204 10.63 -0.92 -1.43
CA GLN A 204 11.12 -1.46 -0.17
C GLN A 204 10.48 -0.74 1.02
N GLU A 205 10.50 0.61 1.05
CA GLU A 205 9.91 1.39 2.15
C GLU A 205 8.39 1.19 2.23
N ALA A 206 7.70 1.13 1.08
CA ALA A 206 6.28 0.83 1.02
C ALA A 206 5.95 -0.53 1.65
N THR A 207 6.85 -1.50 1.48
CA THR A 207 6.71 -2.84 2.06
C THR A 207 7.04 -2.83 3.56
N VAL A 208 8.13 -2.20 3.97
CA VAL A 208 8.55 -2.10 5.39
C VAL A 208 7.46 -1.47 6.24
N MET A 209 6.80 -0.43 5.76
CA MET A 209 5.70 0.22 6.48
C MET A 209 4.63 -0.80 6.91
N THR A 210 4.31 -1.79 6.06
CA THR A 210 3.32 -2.83 6.39
C THR A 210 3.78 -3.74 7.51
N VAL A 211 5.06 -4.11 7.53
CA VAL A 211 5.66 -5.02 8.50
C VAL A 211 5.90 -4.33 9.83
N MET A 212 6.38 -3.08 9.81
CA MET A 212 6.68 -2.31 11.02
C MET A 212 5.41 -2.03 11.84
N GLN A 213 4.31 -1.77 11.17
CA GLN A 213 3.03 -1.53 11.83
C GLN A 213 2.41 -2.80 12.43
N THR A 214 2.76 -3.98 11.94
CA THR A 214 2.31 -5.26 12.49
C THR A 214 3.21 -5.82 13.58
N ALA A 215 4.52 -5.56 13.47
CA ALA A 215 5.49 -5.93 14.48
C ALA A 215 5.70 -4.75 15.41
N THR A 216 4.92 -4.67 16.42
CA THR A 216 4.99 -3.55 17.36
C THR A 216 6.45 -3.15 17.67
N PRO A 217 6.80 -1.84 17.64
CA PRO A 217 8.09 -1.34 18.12
C PRO A 217 8.46 -1.89 19.51
N THR A 218 7.45 -2.16 20.32
CA THR A 218 7.52 -2.84 21.63
C THR A 218 8.30 -4.14 21.57
N LEU A 219 8.13 -4.96 20.51
CA LEU A 219 8.83 -6.25 20.41
C LEU A 219 10.31 -6.07 20.05
N LEU A 220 10.63 -5.05 19.24
CA LEU A 220 12.01 -4.77 18.87
C LEU A 220 12.79 -4.04 19.95
N THR A 221 12.22 -2.96 20.51
CA THR A 221 12.94 -2.05 21.41
C THR A 221 12.85 -2.47 22.87
N TRP A 222 11.71 -2.99 23.31
CA TRP A 222 11.46 -3.23 24.73
C TRP A 222 11.55 -4.69 25.14
N GLN A 223 11.17 -5.63 24.28
CA GLN A 223 11.16 -7.04 24.65
C GLN A 223 12.30 -7.84 24.00
N GLY A 224 13.04 -7.23 23.06
CA GLY A 224 14.10 -7.92 22.34
C GLY A 224 13.63 -9.18 21.63
N ARG A 225 12.35 -9.25 21.24
CA ARG A 225 11.74 -10.41 20.60
C ARG A 225 11.43 -10.09 19.15
N ILE A 226 11.87 -10.96 18.26
CA ILE A 226 11.53 -10.91 16.85
C ILE A 226 10.43 -11.95 16.62
N PRO A 227 9.19 -11.52 16.29
CA PRO A 227 8.14 -12.48 16.03
C PRO A 227 8.49 -13.27 14.76
N ARG A 228 8.62 -14.58 14.90
CA ARG A 228 8.64 -15.49 13.76
C ARG A 228 7.23 -15.62 13.23
N ARG A 229 7.05 -15.29 11.94
CA ARG A 229 5.84 -15.56 11.15
C ARG A 229 4.63 -15.83 12.02
N PRO A 230 4.04 -14.79 12.58
CA PRO A 230 2.85 -14.95 13.40
C PRO A 230 1.81 -15.58 12.47
N GLY A 231 1.38 -16.78 12.75
CA GLY A 231 0.31 -17.43 12.00
C GLY A 231 -1.02 -16.70 12.23
N LEU A 232 -1.08 -15.42 11.82
CA LEU A 232 -2.22 -14.53 12.04
C LEU A 232 -3.49 -14.97 11.32
N SER A 233 -3.40 -15.83 10.31
CA SER A 233 -4.58 -16.42 9.69
C SER A 233 -4.66 -17.90 10.03
N ALA A 234 -5.50 -18.23 10.99
CA ALA A 234 -5.92 -19.61 11.17
C ALA A 234 -6.80 -20.02 9.98
N VAL A 235 -6.17 -20.42 8.88
CA VAL A 235 -6.86 -21.11 7.80
C VAL A 235 -6.99 -22.56 8.20
N VAL A 236 -8.24 -23.03 8.30
CA VAL A 236 -8.60 -24.35 8.79
C VAL A 236 -9.24 -25.15 7.66
N ARG A 237 -8.84 -26.38 7.46
CA ARG A 237 -9.43 -27.31 6.49
C ARG A 237 -10.66 -27.96 7.10
N CYS A 238 -11.77 -27.94 6.41
CA CYS A 238 -13.06 -28.50 6.80
C CYS A 238 -13.27 -29.92 6.26
N ALA A 239 -14.37 -30.57 6.66
CA ALA A 239 -14.67 -31.95 6.33
C ALA A 239 -14.86 -32.22 4.82
N ASP A 240 -15.24 -31.22 4.06
CA ASP A 240 -15.44 -31.22 2.60
C ASP A 240 -14.21 -30.78 1.80
N ASP A 241 -13.02 -30.75 2.41
CA ASP A 241 -11.79 -30.21 1.86
C ASP A 241 -11.79 -28.71 1.56
N GLY A 242 -12.87 -28.02 1.87
CA GLY A 242 -12.94 -26.56 1.88
C GLY A 242 -12.14 -25.95 3.02
N TYR A 243 -11.93 -24.66 2.98
CA TYR A 243 -11.15 -23.93 4.01
C TYR A 243 -11.93 -22.71 4.52
N VAL A 244 -11.72 -22.38 5.79
CA VAL A 244 -12.22 -21.16 6.42
C VAL A 244 -11.06 -20.39 7.06
N GLY A 245 -11.18 -19.06 7.08
CA GLY A 245 -10.37 -18.20 7.92
C GLY A 245 -11.13 -17.88 9.20
N LEU A 246 -10.55 -18.15 10.37
CA LEU A 246 -11.17 -17.95 11.69
C LEU A 246 -10.27 -17.10 12.58
N LEU A 247 -10.89 -16.20 13.35
CA LEU A 247 -10.26 -15.48 14.42
C LEU A 247 -11.23 -15.39 15.60
N ILE A 248 -10.78 -15.82 16.78
CA ILE A 248 -11.56 -15.82 18.01
C ILE A 248 -11.03 -14.70 18.89
N ARG A 249 -11.85 -13.68 19.10
CA ARG A 249 -11.53 -12.57 20.01
C ARG A 249 -11.78 -12.98 21.47
N PRO A 250 -11.00 -12.44 22.43
CA PRO A 250 -11.21 -12.73 23.85
C PRO A 250 -12.65 -12.50 24.32
N ASP A 251 -13.29 -11.41 23.88
CA ASP A 251 -14.67 -11.05 24.22
C ASP A 251 -15.75 -11.93 23.58
N ARG A 252 -15.33 -12.90 22.76
CA ARG A 252 -16.20 -13.88 22.09
C ARG A 252 -15.85 -15.32 22.45
N PHE A 253 -14.92 -15.50 23.37
CA PHE A 253 -14.40 -16.82 23.69
C PHE A 253 -15.48 -17.75 24.28
N GLU A 254 -16.33 -17.26 25.20
CA GLU A 254 -17.46 -18.03 25.74
C GLU A 254 -18.42 -18.52 24.64
N ARG A 255 -18.66 -17.71 23.62
CA ARG A 255 -19.51 -18.11 22.48
C ARG A 255 -18.88 -19.19 21.62
N PHE A 256 -17.55 -19.17 21.49
CA PHE A 256 -16.83 -20.25 20.85
C PHE A 256 -16.98 -21.57 21.61
N LEU A 257 -16.85 -21.55 22.93
CA LEU A 257 -17.05 -22.74 23.77
C LEU A 257 -18.46 -23.29 23.65
N ALA A 258 -19.47 -22.41 23.74
CA ALA A 258 -20.88 -22.79 23.60
C ALA A 258 -21.18 -23.39 22.20
N TRP A 259 -20.51 -22.93 21.15
CA TRP A 259 -20.63 -23.51 19.81
C TRP A 259 -19.95 -24.89 19.75
N CYS A 260 -18.78 -25.09 20.35
CA CYS A 260 -18.17 -26.41 20.50
C CYS A 260 -19.13 -27.40 21.19
N ASP A 261 -19.72 -27.01 22.30
CA ASP A 261 -20.72 -27.82 23.04
C ASP A 261 -21.93 -28.18 22.16
N ALA A 262 -22.47 -27.20 21.43
CA ALA A 262 -23.65 -27.39 20.55
C ALA A 262 -23.38 -28.40 19.41
N VAL A 263 -22.13 -28.48 18.93
CA VAL A 263 -21.69 -29.43 17.90
C VAL A 263 -21.26 -30.78 18.52
N GLY A 264 -21.05 -30.84 19.83
CA GLY A 264 -20.59 -32.02 20.55
C GLY A 264 -19.07 -32.22 20.54
N VAL A 265 -18.32 -31.13 20.38
CA VAL A 265 -16.85 -31.16 20.46
C VAL A 265 -16.40 -30.94 21.90
N ASP A 266 -15.71 -31.94 22.46
CA ASP A 266 -15.08 -31.81 23.77
C ASP A 266 -13.84 -30.90 23.67
N HIS A 267 -13.84 -29.78 24.37
CA HIS A 267 -12.76 -28.79 24.32
C HIS A 267 -11.95 -28.70 25.62
N GLY A 268 -12.48 -29.22 26.74
CA GLY A 268 -11.80 -29.20 28.05
C GLY A 268 -11.45 -27.83 28.61
N MET A 269 -12.04 -26.74 28.09
CA MET A 269 -11.78 -25.35 28.48
C MET A 269 -12.97 -24.73 29.19
N THR A 270 -12.72 -23.65 29.93
CA THR A 270 -13.73 -22.80 30.58
C THR A 270 -13.61 -21.34 30.09
N ALA A 271 -14.57 -20.51 30.42
CA ALA A 271 -14.52 -19.07 30.09
C ALA A 271 -13.28 -18.37 30.66
N ALA A 272 -12.70 -18.88 31.74
CA ALA A 272 -11.47 -18.33 32.34
C ALA A 272 -10.22 -18.53 31.45
N ASP A 273 -10.29 -19.48 30.53
CA ASP A 273 -9.17 -19.80 29.61
C ASP A 273 -9.13 -18.92 28.35
N TRP A 274 -9.76 -17.75 28.39
CA TRP A 274 -9.83 -16.80 27.26
C TRP A 274 -8.45 -16.36 26.74
N GLU A 275 -7.42 -16.44 27.56
CA GLU A 275 -6.03 -16.16 27.17
C GLU A 275 -5.54 -17.07 26.04
N TRP A 276 -6.15 -18.25 25.90
CA TRP A 276 -5.88 -19.20 24.82
C TRP A 276 -6.57 -18.86 23.49
N SER A 277 -7.38 -17.79 23.44
CA SER A 277 -8.02 -17.39 22.19
C SER A 277 -6.99 -17.29 21.06
N LEU A 278 -7.42 -17.54 19.83
CA LEU A 278 -6.53 -17.49 18.64
C LEU A 278 -5.88 -16.14 18.43
N LEU A 279 -6.45 -15.08 19.01
CA LEU A 279 -5.86 -13.75 18.99
C LEU A 279 -4.63 -13.63 19.91
N ASN A 280 -4.71 -14.25 21.09
CA ASN A 280 -3.67 -14.10 22.14
C ASN A 280 -2.61 -15.20 22.10
N ALA A 281 -2.96 -16.42 21.70
CA ALA A 281 -2.08 -17.56 21.77
C ALA A 281 -2.15 -18.50 20.53
N PRO A 282 -1.75 -18.03 19.35
CA PRO A 282 -1.80 -18.82 18.12
C PRO A 282 -0.65 -19.85 18.04
N ARG A 283 -0.46 -20.73 19.03
CA ARG A 283 0.68 -21.67 19.09
C ARG A 283 0.23 -23.12 18.93
N GLN A 284 1.10 -23.95 18.31
CA GLN A 284 0.92 -25.39 18.26
C GLN A 284 0.77 -25.96 19.70
N GLY A 285 -0.25 -26.81 19.91
CA GLY A 285 -0.59 -27.35 21.22
C GLY A 285 -1.60 -26.50 22.01
N ASN A 286 -2.08 -25.38 21.45
CA ASN A 286 -3.14 -24.59 22.01
C ASN A 286 -4.47 -25.38 22.02
N PRO A 287 -5.18 -25.52 23.16
CA PRO A 287 -6.44 -26.25 23.23
C PRO A 287 -7.52 -25.66 22.31
N VAL A 288 -7.52 -24.36 22.06
CA VAL A 288 -8.43 -23.72 21.10
C VAL A 288 -8.16 -24.20 19.67
N SER A 289 -6.90 -24.35 19.31
CA SER A 289 -6.54 -24.91 17.98
C SER A 289 -7.02 -26.38 17.86
N ALA A 290 -6.91 -27.18 18.93
CA ALA A 290 -7.41 -28.55 18.93
C ALA A 290 -8.94 -28.59 18.78
N ALA A 291 -9.68 -27.79 19.54
CA ALA A 291 -11.13 -27.67 19.44
C ALA A 291 -11.58 -27.16 18.06
N THR A 292 -10.87 -26.16 17.50
CA THR A 292 -11.14 -25.65 16.16
C THR A 292 -10.96 -26.73 15.09
N LEU A 293 -9.88 -27.51 15.16
CA LEU A 293 -9.66 -28.63 14.24
C LEU A 293 -10.71 -29.75 14.40
N ALA A 294 -11.16 -30.01 15.63
CA ALA A 294 -12.24 -30.96 15.89
C ALA A 294 -13.58 -30.50 15.28
N LEU A 295 -13.95 -29.22 15.43
CA LEU A 295 -15.11 -28.64 14.75
C LEU A 295 -14.97 -28.77 13.23
N ALA A 296 -13.82 -28.42 12.67
CA ALA A 296 -13.59 -28.46 11.24
C ALA A 296 -13.60 -29.88 10.66
N SER A 297 -13.25 -30.89 11.45
CA SER A 297 -13.27 -32.29 11.00
C SER A 297 -14.68 -32.86 10.80
N VAL A 298 -15.71 -32.22 11.36
CA VAL A 298 -17.11 -32.70 11.31
C VAL A 298 -18.03 -31.74 10.54
N LEU A 299 -17.60 -30.51 10.26
CA LEU A 299 -18.38 -29.51 9.55
C LEU A 299 -17.81 -29.25 8.15
N THR A 300 -18.65 -29.08 7.17
CA THR A 300 -18.28 -28.53 5.85
C THR A 300 -17.88 -27.06 5.98
N ARG A 301 -17.20 -26.50 4.95
CA ARG A 301 -16.79 -25.09 4.89
C ARG A 301 -17.96 -24.14 5.21
N ASP A 302 -19.09 -24.38 4.58
CA ASP A 302 -20.25 -23.49 4.68
C ASP A 302 -20.97 -23.67 6.05
N GLU A 303 -21.08 -24.87 6.58
CA GLU A 303 -21.61 -25.14 7.93
C GLU A 303 -20.71 -24.53 9.01
N PHE A 304 -19.38 -24.63 8.86
CA PHE A 304 -18.44 -24.01 9.79
C PHE A 304 -18.56 -22.49 9.76
N ALA A 305 -18.59 -21.88 8.57
CA ALA A 305 -18.75 -20.44 8.44
C ALA A 305 -20.08 -19.95 9.02
N ALA A 306 -21.18 -20.69 8.80
CA ALA A 306 -22.49 -20.35 9.35
C ALA A 306 -22.51 -20.46 10.88
N GLY A 307 -22.01 -21.56 11.47
CA GLY A 307 -21.97 -21.74 12.92
C GLY A 307 -21.08 -20.74 13.63
N ALA A 308 -19.90 -20.44 13.09
CA ALA A 308 -19.02 -19.40 13.59
C ALA A 308 -19.70 -18.02 13.57
N LEU A 309 -20.54 -17.81 12.57
CA LEU A 309 -21.29 -16.58 12.39
C LEU A 309 -22.42 -16.42 13.42
N GLU A 310 -23.17 -17.49 13.70
CA GLU A 310 -24.17 -17.53 14.76
C GLU A 310 -23.54 -17.30 16.13
N ALA A 311 -22.33 -17.81 16.34
CA ALA A 311 -21.53 -17.55 17.53
C ALA A 311 -20.89 -16.14 17.58
N ASP A 312 -21.17 -15.25 16.59
CA ASP A 312 -20.59 -13.88 16.47
C ASP A 312 -19.05 -13.86 16.46
N LEU A 313 -18.46 -14.90 15.85
CA LEU A 313 -17.02 -14.98 15.63
C LEU A 313 -16.62 -14.32 14.30
N VAL A 314 -15.34 -13.98 14.16
CA VAL A 314 -14.79 -13.45 12.90
C VAL A 314 -14.39 -14.63 12.03
N CYS A 315 -15.24 -14.99 11.09
CA CYS A 315 -15.02 -16.12 10.19
C CYS A 315 -15.56 -15.83 8.79
N LEU A 316 -14.79 -16.15 7.76
CA LEU A 316 -15.20 -16.15 6.37
C LEU A 316 -14.65 -17.39 5.66
N PRO A 317 -15.34 -17.90 4.62
CA PRO A 317 -14.82 -18.98 3.79
C PRO A 317 -13.58 -18.52 3.02
N VAL A 318 -12.65 -19.45 2.78
CA VAL A 318 -11.59 -19.21 1.79
C VAL A 318 -12.16 -19.50 0.42
N LEU A 319 -12.24 -18.47 -0.41
CA LEU A 319 -12.84 -18.55 -1.74
C LEU A 319 -11.76 -18.64 -2.83
N GLY A 320 -12.03 -19.46 -3.84
CA GLY A 320 -11.31 -19.49 -5.09
C GLY A 320 -11.97 -18.58 -6.15
N PHE A 321 -11.33 -18.44 -7.31
CA PHE A 321 -11.90 -17.62 -8.40
C PHE A 321 -13.20 -18.17 -8.96
N ASP A 322 -13.40 -19.47 -8.88
CA ASP A 322 -14.64 -20.17 -9.21
C ASP A 322 -15.78 -19.86 -8.23
N ASP A 323 -15.48 -19.72 -6.94
CA ASP A 323 -16.46 -19.28 -5.94
C ASP A 323 -16.85 -17.80 -6.10
N LEU A 324 -15.87 -16.91 -6.42
CA LEU A 324 -16.06 -15.45 -6.41
C LEU A 324 -17.16 -14.99 -7.39
N ALA A 325 -17.23 -15.60 -8.57
CA ALA A 325 -18.13 -15.16 -9.64
C ALA A 325 -19.60 -15.16 -9.21
N ASP A 326 -20.03 -16.20 -8.50
CA ASP A 326 -21.43 -16.49 -8.20
C ASP A 326 -21.79 -16.26 -6.73
N HIS A 327 -20.82 -15.93 -5.88
CA HIS A 327 -21.06 -15.72 -4.46
C HIS A 327 -21.92 -14.48 -4.22
N GLU A 328 -23.02 -14.62 -3.45
CA GLU A 328 -24.01 -13.58 -3.18
C GLU A 328 -23.39 -12.23 -2.77
N GLN A 329 -22.34 -12.26 -1.92
CA GLN A 329 -21.66 -11.04 -1.46
C GLN A 329 -21.13 -10.18 -2.60
N TYR A 330 -20.62 -10.79 -3.66
CA TYR A 330 -20.06 -10.11 -4.82
C TYR A 330 -21.10 -9.76 -5.86
N VAL A 331 -22.08 -10.63 -6.06
CA VAL A 331 -23.19 -10.42 -7.02
C VAL A 331 -24.04 -9.19 -6.62
N VAL A 332 -24.45 -9.09 -5.34
CA VAL A 332 -25.29 -7.96 -4.88
C VAL A 332 -24.55 -6.61 -4.85
N ASN A 333 -23.23 -6.64 -4.91
CA ASN A 333 -22.38 -5.46 -4.97
C ASN A 333 -21.81 -5.21 -6.36
N GLU A 334 -22.18 -6.00 -7.36
CA GLU A 334 -21.73 -5.89 -8.75
C GLU A 334 -20.19 -5.80 -8.83
N GLN A 335 -19.50 -6.65 -8.04
CA GLN A 335 -18.04 -6.57 -7.90
C GLN A 335 -17.32 -6.86 -9.21
N PHE A 336 -17.89 -7.71 -10.05
CA PHE A 336 -17.32 -8.12 -11.32
C PHE A 336 -18.09 -7.51 -12.49
N LEU A 337 -17.34 -7.06 -13.49
CA LEU A 337 -17.86 -6.35 -14.66
C LEU A 337 -17.36 -7.03 -15.93
N THR A 338 -18.10 -6.84 -16.99
CA THR A 338 -17.67 -7.22 -18.35
C THR A 338 -17.51 -5.95 -19.18
N VAL A 339 -16.34 -5.79 -19.80
CA VAL A 339 -16.02 -4.65 -20.64
C VAL A 339 -15.78 -5.12 -22.07
N ARG A 340 -16.50 -4.52 -23.03
CA ARG A 340 -16.32 -4.78 -24.45
C ARG A 340 -15.01 -4.18 -24.94
N HIS A 341 -14.16 -5.02 -25.53
CA HIS A 341 -12.93 -4.60 -26.19
C HIS A 341 -13.10 -4.73 -27.72
N ASP A 342 -13.69 -3.71 -28.35
CA ASP A 342 -14.05 -3.76 -29.78
C ASP A 342 -12.88 -4.09 -30.71
N PRO A 343 -11.67 -3.49 -30.56
CA PRO A 343 -10.53 -3.85 -31.38
C PRO A 343 -10.10 -5.32 -31.30
N LEU A 344 -10.33 -6.01 -30.18
CA LEU A 344 -10.09 -7.44 -30.02
C LEU A 344 -11.32 -8.29 -30.34
N GLY A 345 -12.47 -7.67 -30.58
CA GLY A 345 -13.72 -8.37 -30.92
C GLY A 345 -14.28 -9.25 -29.80
N ARG A 346 -13.90 -9.01 -28.54
CA ARG A 346 -14.27 -9.84 -27.38
C ARG A 346 -14.65 -9.01 -26.16
N GLU A 347 -15.23 -9.68 -25.20
CA GLU A 347 -15.47 -9.15 -23.87
C GLU A 347 -14.40 -9.64 -22.90
N LEU A 348 -14.01 -8.78 -21.96
CA LEU A 348 -13.02 -9.07 -20.92
C LEU A 348 -13.64 -8.88 -19.54
N GLY A 349 -13.38 -9.81 -18.63
CA GLY A 349 -13.79 -9.71 -17.23
C GLY A 349 -12.92 -8.72 -16.47
N PHE A 350 -13.57 -7.77 -15.80
CA PHE A 350 -12.93 -6.79 -14.93
C PHE A 350 -13.46 -6.91 -13.51
N VAL A 351 -12.68 -6.45 -12.57
CA VAL A 351 -13.11 -6.18 -11.21
C VAL A 351 -13.42 -4.69 -11.09
N ARG A 352 -14.47 -4.33 -10.35
CA ARG A 352 -14.83 -2.94 -10.06
C ARG A 352 -13.63 -2.20 -9.48
N SER A 353 -13.48 -0.92 -9.84
CA SER A 353 -12.35 -0.10 -9.40
C SER A 353 -12.24 -0.04 -7.87
N PRO A 354 -11.03 -0.06 -7.30
CA PRO A 354 -10.84 0.10 -5.86
C PRO A 354 -11.30 1.47 -5.32
N VAL A 355 -11.37 2.48 -6.20
CA VAL A 355 -11.84 3.84 -5.85
C VAL A 355 -13.29 4.07 -6.24
N ASP A 356 -14.06 3.03 -6.51
CA ASP A 356 -15.49 3.09 -6.86
C ASP A 356 -16.38 3.42 -5.64
N ALA A 357 -15.90 4.36 -4.84
CA ALA A 357 -16.60 4.89 -3.67
C ALA A 357 -17.34 6.20 -4.00
N MET A 358 -17.08 6.78 -5.17
CA MET A 358 -17.67 8.05 -5.61
C MET A 358 -19.15 7.87 -6.00
N ALA A 359 -19.97 8.88 -5.75
CA ALA A 359 -21.43 8.82 -5.93
C ALA A 359 -21.86 8.44 -7.35
N ASP A 360 -21.11 8.86 -8.37
CA ASP A 360 -21.41 8.59 -9.78
C ASP A 360 -20.80 7.28 -10.31
N GLY A 361 -20.04 6.57 -9.47
CA GLY A 361 -19.29 5.37 -9.82
C GLY A 361 -18.13 5.65 -10.80
N VAL A 362 -17.25 4.66 -10.92
CA VAL A 362 -16.15 4.69 -11.91
C VAL A 362 -16.58 3.93 -13.15
N VAL A 363 -16.50 4.59 -14.31
CA VAL A 363 -16.71 3.92 -15.60
C VAL A 363 -15.39 3.28 -16.02
N ILE A 364 -15.36 1.95 -16.10
CA ILE A 364 -14.22 1.20 -16.61
C ILE A 364 -14.33 1.04 -18.12
N SER A 365 -13.34 1.55 -18.83
CA SER A 365 -13.14 1.30 -20.27
C SER A 365 -11.98 0.32 -20.47
N ARG A 366 -11.86 -0.21 -21.68
CA ARG A 366 -10.76 -1.10 -22.07
C ARG A 366 -9.39 -0.41 -21.99
N ALA A 367 -8.33 -1.21 -21.98
CA ALA A 367 -6.98 -0.72 -22.23
C ALA A 367 -6.82 -0.23 -23.69
N PRO A 368 -5.90 0.71 -23.95
CA PRO A 368 -5.64 1.19 -25.30
C PRO A 368 -4.82 0.17 -26.12
N MET A 369 -5.06 0.12 -27.42
CA MET A 369 -4.15 -0.51 -28.37
C MET A 369 -2.84 0.28 -28.44
N LEU A 370 -1.74 -0.37 -28.83
CA LEU A 370 -0.44 0.28 -28.96
C LEU A 370 -0.52 1.47 -29.95
N GLY A 371 -0.18 2.66 -29.46
CA GLY A 371 -0.17 3.90 -30.24
C GLY A 371 -1.55 4.40 -30.71
N GLU A 372 -2.63 3.89 -30.12
CA GLU A 372 -4.01 4.23 -30.52
C GLU A 372 -4.29 5.73 -30.51
N HIS A 373 -3.60 6.46 -29.66
CA HIS A 373 -3.83 7.89 -29.44
C HIS A 373 -2.65 8.75 -29.94
N GLN A 374 -1.92 8.31 -30.96
CA GLN A 374 -0.74 9.00 -31.48
C GLN A 374 -1.00 10.47 -31.89
N HIS A 375 -2.24 10.81 -32.21
CA HIS A 375 -2.65 12.19 -32.51
C HIS A 375 -2.49 13.17 -31.32
N LEU A 376 -2.35 12.65 -30.08
CA LEU A 376 -2.10 13.46 -28.88
C LEU A 376 -0.65 13.95 -28.78
N VAL A 377 0.26 13.35 -29.56
CA VAL A 377 1.65 13.79 -29.64
C VAL A 377 1.68 15.12 -30.40
N SER A 378 1.85 16.22 -29.67
CA SER A 378 1.92 17.57 -30.25
C SER A 378 3.12 17.66 -31.20
N ARG A 379 2.96 18.39 -32.32
CA ARG A 379 4.13 18.80 -33.10
C ARG A 379 5.01 19.69 -32.23
N PRO A 380 6.36 19.61 -32.35
CA PRO A 380 7.24 20.47 -31.58
C PRO A 380 6.77 21.93 -31.74
N VAL A 381 6.45 22.58 -30.62
CA VAL A 381 6.19 24.00 -30.63
C VAL A 381 7.57 24.64 -30.78
N SER A 382 7.85 25.22 -31.94
CA SER A 382 9.04 26.05 -32.13
C SER A 382 9.00 27.12 -31.02
N ARG A 383 9.98 27.04 -30.08
CA ARG A 383 10.16 28.05 -29.03
C ARG A 383 10.12 29.41 -29.71
N PRO A 384 9.30 30.38 -29.25
CA PRO A 384 9.55 31.76 -29.61
C PRO A 384 10.92 32.11 -29.04
N VAL A 385 11.90 32.29 -29.89
CA VAL A 385 13.18 32.88 -29.55
C VAL A 385 12.85 34.18 -28.84
N SER A 386 13.10 34.24 -27.52
CA SER A 386 12.97 35.47 -26.74
C SER A 386 13.72 36.54 -27.52
N GLY A 387 12.98 37.56 -28.00
CA GLY A 387 13.49 38.56 -28.88
C GLY A 387 14.75 39.21 -28.32
N SER A 388 15.81 39.12 -29.09
CA SER A 388 17.00 39.97 -28.91
C SER A 388 16.54 41.42 -29.01
N VAL A 389 16.50 42.11 -27.89
CA VAL A 389 16.46 43.54 -27.85
C VAL A 389 17.81 44.02 -28.35
N SER A 390 17.87 44.37 -29.62
CA SER A 390 19.01 45.07 -30.21
C SER A 390 18.95 46.54 -29.77
N GLY A 391 19.63 46.81 -28.66
CA GLY A 391 19.93 48.17 -28.22
C GLY A 391 21.34 48.52 -28.69
N SER A 392 21.45 49.24 -29.75
CA SER A 392 22.70 49.88 -30.15
C SER A 392 23.12 50.95 -29.13
N ALA A 393 24.28 50.76 -28.50
CA ALA A 393 25.02 51.86 -27.87
C ALA A 393 26.50 51.69 -28.10
N GLN A 394 27.06 52.76 -28.66
CA GLN A 394 28.46 53.02 -29.02
C GLN A 394 29.44 52.87 -27.84
N ALA A 395 30.61 52.34 -28.16
CA ALA A 395 31.82 52.47 -27.29
C ALA A 395 32.34 53.93 -27.38
N PRO A 396 33.05 54.40 -26.34
CA PRO A 396 34.49 54.52 -26.51
C PRO A 396 35.36 54.21 -25.27
N GLY A 397 36.50 53.59 -25.48
CA GLY A 397 37.79 54.04 -25.06
C GLY A 397 38.33 53.69 -23.69
N SER A 398 39.41 52.86 -23.74
CA SER A 398 40.68 52.92 -23.03
C SER A 398 40.86 52.51 -21.57
N ALA A 399 41.72 51.49 -21.48
CA ALA A 399 42.89 51.35 -20.58
C ALA A 399 42.68 51.03 -19.08
N GLY A 400 43.16 49.80 -18.69
CA GLY A 400 44.09 49.71 -17.55
C GLY A 400 43.60 49.02 -16.29
N SER A 401 44.21 47.96 -16.06
CA SER A 401 44.60 47.39 -14.76
C SER A 401 44.03 46.01 -14.43
N VAL A 402 44.94 45.06 -14.42
CA VAL A 402 44.72 43.69 -13.94
C VAL A 402 44.59 43.71 -12.42
N MET A 403 43.41 43.28 -11.95
CA MET A 403 43.27 42.76 -10.61
C MET A 403 42.43 41.47 -10.68
N THR A 404 43.06 40.40 -10.24
CA THR A 404 42.43 39.09 -10.03
C THR A 404 41.43 39.20 -8.91
N THR A 405 40.13 39.07 -9.25
CA THR A 405 39.07 38.86 -8.30
C THR A 405 38.36 37.55 -8.67
N THR A 406 38.22 36.66 -7.70
CA THR A 406 37.39 35.47 -7.70
C THR A 406 35.98 35.81 -8.22
N PRO A 407 35.38 35.00 -9.10
CA PRO A 407 34.01 35.27 -9.56
C PRO A 407 33.04 35.09 -8.40
N ASP A 408 32.26 36.14 -8.12
CA ASP A 408 31.06 36.05 -7.31
C ASP A 408 30.09 35.05 -7.94
N PRO A 409 29.39 34.25 -7.12
CA PRO A 409 28.34 33.38 -7.64
C PRO A 409 27.24 34.21 -8.32
N ALA A 410 26.86 33.80 -9.52
CA ALA A 410 25.77 34.39 -10.28
C ALA A 410 24.50 34.49 -9.41
N PRO A 411 23.72 35.57 -9.52
CA PRO A 411 22.48 35.69 -8.78
C PRO A 411 21.53 34.56 -9.18
N THR A 412 21.29 33.66 -8.26
CA THR A 412 20.23 32.66 -8.36
C THR A 412 18.91 33.37 -8.59
N ALA A 413 18.22 33.02 -9.68
CA ALA A 413 16.85 33.46 -9.91
C ALA A 413 16.01 33.11 -8.66
N PRO A 414 15.00 33.92 -8.29
CA PRO A 414 14.17 33.62 -7.14
C PRO A 414 13.43 32.30 -7.40
N THR A 415 13.92 31.24 -6.80
CA THR A 415 13.20 29.95 -6.72
C THR A 415 11.93 30.22 -5.94
N ARG A 416 10.77 30.12 -6.61
CA ARG A 416 9.49 30.01 -5.90
C ARG A 416 9.63 28.80 -4.99
N SER A 417 9.49 29.01 -3.70
CA SER A 417 9.61 27.95 -2.70
C SER A 417 8.49 26.92 -2.92
N ALA A 418 8.85 25.67 -3.16
CA ALA A 418 7.90 24.58 -3.12
C ALA A 418 7.29 24.48 -1.71
N THR A 419 6.01 24.12 -1.61
CA THR A 419 5.35 23.91 -0.33
C THR A 419 6.02 22.78 0.42
N HIS A 420 6.34 22.97 1.71
CA HIS A 420 6.87 21.89 2.55
C HIS A 420 5.81 20.76 2.66
N PRO A 421 6.18 19.47 2.51
CA PRO A 421 5.23 18.36 2.53
C PRO A 421 4.36 18.34 3.79
N GLY A 422 4.90 18.63 4.96
CA GLY A 422 4.14 18.75 6.22
C GLY A 422 3.13 19.90 6.28
N GLN A 423 2.99 20.69 5.22
CA GLN A 423 2.00 21.75 5.06
C GLN A 423 1.15 21.59 3.79
N ALA A 424 1.34 20.49 3.07
CA ALA A 424 0.69 20.25 1.79
C ALA A 424 -0.85 20.29 1.88
N LEU A 425 -1.40 19.83 3.00
CA LEU A 425 -2.84 19.80 3.28
C LEU A 425 -3.25 20.79 4.39
N ALA A 426 -2.43 21.82 4.64
CA ALA A 426 -2.75 22.83 5.64
C ALA A 426 -4.09 23.51 5.35
N GLY A 427 -4.93 23.65 6.40
CA GLY A 427 -6.28 24.21 6.29
C GLY A 427 -7.38 23.16 6.13
N LEU A 428 -7.06 21.90 5.81
CA LEU A 428 -8.05 20.81 5.84
C LEU A 428 -8.23 20.29 7.27
N ARG A 429 -9.49 20.14 7.70
CA ARG A 429 -9.86 19.53 8.98
C ARG A 429 -10.64 18.23 8.78
N ILE A 430 -10.14 17.15 9.37
CA ILE A 430 -10.71 15.82 9.27
C ILE A 430 -11.12 15.35 10.67
N VAL A 431 -12.35 14.94 10.84
CA VAL A 431 -12.82 14.25 12.06
C VAL A 431 -12.66 12.74 11.85
N ASP A 432 -11.79 12.14 12.65
CA ASP A 432 -11.45 10.71 12.60
C ASP A 432 -12.18 9.94 13.69
N LEU A 433 -13.17 9.15 13.29
CA LEU A 433 -13.90 8.19 14.13
C LEU A 433 -13.38 6.76 13.95
N GLY A 434 -12.27 6.59 13.22
CA GLY A 434 -11.72 5.28 12.87
C GLY A 434 -11.10 4.55 14.08
N TRP A 435 -11.12 3.21 14.03
CA TRP A 435 -10.57 2.35 15.07
C TRP A 435 -9.57 1.36 14.51
N VAL A 436 -8.65 0.90 15.35
CA VAL A 436 -7.64 -0.14 15.12
C VAL A 436 -6.61 0.30 14.06
N LEU A 437 -6.72 -0.11 12.79
CA LEU A 437 -5.66 0.09 11.80
C LEU A 437 -6.11 0.90 10.57
N ALA A 438 -6.96 0.35 9.74
CA ALA A 438 -7.13 0.81 8.35
C ALA A 438 -7.52 2.31 8.23
N ALA A 439 -8.59 2.79 8.88
CA ALA A 439 -8.94 4.21 8.85
C ALA A 439 -7.91 5.07 9.58
N PRO A 440 -7.42 4.68 10.78
CA PRO A 440 -6.34 5.43 11.45
C PRO A 440 -5.07 5.60 10.63
N ILE A 441 -4.61 4.60 9.87
CA ILE A 441 -3.47 4.74 8.97
C ILE A 441 -3.78 5.78 7.87
N GLY A 442 -4.95 5.71 7.23
CA GLY A 442 -5.34 6.65 6.18
C GLY A 442 -5.41 8.10 6.69
N THR A 443 -6.00 8.31 7.88
CA THR A 443 -6.08 9.64 8.49
C THR A 443 -4.72 10.11 9.04
N ARG A 444 -3.83 9.18 9.46
CA ARG A 444 -2.43 9.50 9.76
C ARG A 444 -1.70 10.02 8.52
N LEU A 445 -1.86 9.39 7.35
CA LEU A 445 -1.27 9.88 6.10
C LEU A 445 -1.75 11.31 5.79
N LEU A 446 -3.03 11.64 6.01
CA LEU A 446 -3.52 13.01 5.86
C LEU A 446 -2.89 13.97 6.88
N ALA A 447 -2.74 13.54 8.14
CA ALA A 447 -2.12 14.34 9.20
C ALA A 447 -0.64 14.62 8.93
N SER A 448 0.10 13.64 8.42
CA SER A 448 1.53 13.78 8.12
C SER A 448 1.78 14.84 7.04
N PHE A 449 0.86 14.98 6.10
CA PHE A 449 0.91 16.02 5.08
C PHE A 449 0.25 17.35 5.51
N GLY A 450 -0.05 17.51 6.80
CA GLY A 450 -0.45 18.78 7.39
C GLY A 450 -1.95 19.03 7.53
N ALA A 451 -2.82 18.06 7.24
CA ALA A 451 -4.22 18.15 7.60
C ALA A 451 -4.40 18.13 9.14
N GLU A 452 -5.30 18.94 9.65
CA GLU A 452 -5.69 18.87 11.06
C GLU A 452 -6.65 17.69 11.26
N VAL A 453 -6.11 16.56 11.75
CA VAL A 453 -6.90 15.37 12.03
C VAL A 453 -7.23 15.31 13.51
N ILE A 454 -8.52 15.39 13.83
CA ILE A 454 -9.04 15.30 15.19
C ILE A 454 -9.64 13.91 15.37
N ARG A 455 -8.93 13.08 16.12
CA ARG A 455 -9.37 11.74 16.50
C ARG A 455 -10.32 11.82 17.67
N VAL A 456 -11.56 11.37 17.45
CA VAL A 456 -12.57 11.25 18.50
C VAL A 456 -12.46 9.87 19.12
N GLU A 457 -12.23 9.82 20.43
CA GLU A 457 -12.08 8.59 21.21
C GLU A 457 -12.73 8.70 22.59
N SER A 458 -12.66 7.66 23.41
CA SER A 458 -13.26 7.64 24.74
C SER A 458 -12.34 6.92 25.72
N SER A 459 -12.15 7.47 26.90
CA SER A 459 -11.44 6.83 28.01
C SER A 459 -12.20 5.61 28.58
N ARG A 460 -13.53 5.63 28.51
CA ARG A 460 -14.37 4.50 28.97
C ARG A 460 -14.28 3.28 28.08
N LYS A 461 -14.02 3.50 26.81
CA LYS A 461 -13.82 2.44 25.81
C LYS A 461 -12.70 2.85 24.86
N PRO A 462 -11.46 2.80 25.34
CA PRO A 462 -10.31 3.17 24.50
C PRO A 462 -10.15 2.22 23.31
N ASP A 463 -9.50 2.71 22.26
CA ASP A 463 -9.07 1.85 21.14
C ASP A 463 -8.20 0.70 21.69
N SER A 464 -8.41 -0.51 21.18
CA SER A 464 -7.63 -1.68 21.60
C SER A 464 -6.13 -1.52 21.35
N MET A 465 -5.71 -0.63 20.43
CA MET A 465 -4.31 -0.33 20.18
C MET A 465 -3.67 0.49 21.33
N ARG A 466 -4.47 1.11 22.20
CA ARG A 466 -4.00 1.74 23.44
C ARG A 466 -3.79 0.74 24.59
N ASN A 467 -4.36 -0.47 24.51
CA ASN A 467 -4.25 -1.51 25.54
C ASN A 467 -2.95 -2.32 25.42
N GLN A 468 -1.82 -1.65 25.22
CA GLN A 468 -0.51 -2.28 25.17
C GLN A 468 0.29 -2.00 26.43
N LEU A 469 1.28 -2.85 26.68
CA LEU A 469 2.15 -2.69 27.84
C LEU A 469 3.30 -1.73 27.49
N GLY A 470 3.66 -0.88 28.43
CA GLY A 470 4.88 -0.08 28.36
C GLY A 470 6.15 -0.94 28.52
N PRO A 471 7.34 -0.32 28.45
CA PRO A 471 8.63 -1.04 28.52
C PRO A 471 8.84 -1.79 29.85
N ASP A 472 8.25 -1.30 30.92
CA ASP A 472 8.31 -1.91 32.26
C ASP A 472 7.26 -3.02 32.49
N GLY A 473 6.46 -3.32 31.45
CA GLY A 473 5.40 -4.31 31.52
C GLY A 473 4.10 -3.82 32.17
N THR A 474 3.99 -2.53 32.47
CA THR A 474 2.75 -1.94 32.99
C THR A 474 1.85 -1.43 31.86
N PRO A 475 0.51 -1.48 32.00
CA PRO A 475 -0.39 -0.88 31.02
C PRO A 475 -0.21 0.64 30.96
N ASP A 476 0.07 1.16 29.78
CA ASP A 476 0.10 2.59 29.52
C ASP A 476 -0.59 2.89 28.16
N PRO A 477 -1.72 3.62 28.16
CA PRO A 477 -2.51 3.85 26.94
C PRO A 477 -1.78 4.73 25.90
N ASP A 478 -0.71 5.43 26.31
CA ASP A 478 0.00 6.38 25.47
C ASP A 478 1.36 5.84 24.97
N LEU A 479 1.84 4.71 25.51
CA LEU A 479 3.07 4.05 25.10
C LEU A 479 2.85 2.89 24.12
N GLY A 480 1.63 2.54 23.76
CA GLY A 480 1.34 1.48 22.79
C GLY A 480 2.04 1.73 21.46
N GLY A 481 3.02 0.89 21.08
CA GLY A 481 3.84 1.10 19.87
C GLY A 481 3.02 1.17 18.60
N LEU A 482 2.04 0.29 18.45
CA LEU A 482 1.16 0.29 17.27
C LEU A 482 0.25 1.53 17.24
N PHE A 483 -0.29 1.95 18.40
CA PHE A 483 -1.07 3.18 18.48
C PHE A 483 -0.24 4.39 18.05
N ASN A 484 0.99 4.50 18.57
CA ASN A 484 1.90 5.61 18.25
C ASN A 484 2.20 5.69 16.76
N THR A 485 2.45 4.56 16.11
CA THR A 485 2.74 4.51 14.67
C THR A 485 1.53 4.96 13.85
N VAL A 486 0.33 4.43 14.11
CA VAL A 486 -0.85 4.69 13.26
C VAL A 486 -1.61 5.97 13.57
N ASN A 487 -1.21 6.70 14.62
CA ASN A 487 -1.84 7.96 14.99
C ASN A 487 -0.86 9.15 15.10
N ALA A 488 0.34 8.99 14.58
CA ALA A 488 1.34 10.05 14.53
C ALA A 488 0.76 11.34 13.89
N GLY A 489 1.02 12.49 14.51
CA GLY A 489 0.61 13.80 13.99
C GLY A 489 -0.86 14.19 14.20
N LYS A 490 -1.71 13.32 14.76
CA LYS A 490 -3.11 13.63 15.05
C LYS A 490 -3.31 14.41 16.36
N LYS A 491 -4.52 14.88 16.57
CA LYS A 491 -5.02 15.44 17.82
C LYS A 491 -6.04 14.49 18.45
N SER A 492 -5.99 14.25 19.77
CA SER A 492 -6.92 13.40 20.49
C SER A 492 -7.99 14.25 21.19
N PHE A 493 -9.25 13.93 20.94
CA PHE A 493 -10.42 14.46 21.60
C PHE A 493 -11.16 13.31 22.27
N ALA A 494 -10.96 13.16 23.59
CA ALA A 494 -11.60 12.12 24.38
C ALA A 494 -12.94 12.63 24.91
N VAL A 495 -14.04 12.04 24.39
CA VAL A 495 -15.42 12.47 24.70
C VAL A 495 -16.36 11.26 24.73
N ASP A 496 -17.32 11.27 25.63
CA ASP A 496 -18.33 10.20 25.74
C ASP A 496 -19.52 10.45 24.80
N LEU A 497 -19.52 9.79 23.64
CA LEU A 497 -20.60 9.84 22.65
C LEU A 497 -21.91 9.19 23.12
N SER A 498 -21.96 8.54 24.27
CA SER A 498 -23.21 8.00 24.85
C SER A 498 -24.02 9.07 25.59
N THR A 499 -23.44 10.24 25.83
CA THR A 499 -24.11 11.39 26.42
C THR A 499 -24.61 12.36 25.33
N ASP A 500 -25.75 13.02 25.59
CA ASP A 500 -26.28 14.03 24.68
C ASP A 500 -25.31 15.19 24.50
N GLU A 501 -24.61 15.58 25.56
CA GLU A 501 -23.63 16.65 25.54
C GLU A 501 -22.38 16.29 24.73
N GLY A 502 -21.85 15.09 24.90
CA GLY A 502 -20.70 14.60 24.11
C GLY A 502 -21.03 14.48 22.63
N LEU A 503 -22.23 13.97 22.31
CA LEU A 503 -22.71 13.92 20.94
C LEU A 503 -22.88 15.32 20.33
N ALA A 504 -23.39 16.29 21.11
CA ALA A 504 -23.53 17.68 20.67
C ALA A 504 -22.17 18.32 20.37
N LEU A 505 -21.15 18.11 21.22
CA LEU A 505 -19.79 18.62 20.99
C LEU A 505 -19.16 18.06 19.69
N VAL A 506 -19.31 16.77 19.44
CA VAL A 506 -18.78 16.17 18.20
C VAL A 506 -19.57 16.66 16.97
N THR A 507 -20.87 16.83 17.10
CA THR A 507 -21.72 17.41 16.05
C THR A 507 -21.27 18.82 15.69
N GLU A 508 -21.00 19.65 16.70
CA GLU A 508 -20.50 21.02 16.52
C GLU A 508 -19.08 21.05 15.89
N LEU A 509 -18.20 20.12 16.30
CA LEU A 509 -16.89 19.95 15.71
C LEU A 509 -16.99 19.60 14.21
N ILE A 510 -17.90 18.69 13.84
CA ILE A 510 -18.13 18.27 12.45
C ILE A 510 -18.63 19.43 11.58
N ALA A 511 -19.41 20.39 12.13
CA ALA A 511 -19.83 21.58 11.39
C ALA A 511 -18.65 22.40 10.86
N GLY A 512 -17.51 22.37 11.55
CA GLY A 512 -16.26 23.01 11.15
C GLY A 512 -15.30 22.11 10.36
N ALA A 513 -15.66 20.86 10.08
CA ALA A 513 -14.77 19.90 9.42
C ALA A 513 -15.01 19.84 7.90
N ASP A 514 -13.98 19.41 7.15
CA ASP A 514 -14.06 19.16 5.70
C ASP A 514 -14.52 17.75 5.38
N ALA A 515 -14.08 16.78 6.18
CA ALA A 515 -14.50 15.40 6.04
C ALA A 515 -14.61 14.69 7.40
N VAL A 516 -15.44 13.64 7.41
CA VAL A 516 -15.55 12.67 8.50
C VAL A 516 -15.15 11.31 7.96
N VAL A 517 -14.31 10.59 8.69
CA VAL A 517 -13.81 9.26 8.30
C VAL A 517 -14.11 8.25 9.40
N ASN A 518 -14.60 7.07 9.02
CA ASN A 518 -14.78 5.95 9.93
C ASN A 518 -14.62 4.60 9.22
N ASN A 519 -14.37 3.54 10.01
CA ASN A 519 -14.32 2.16 9.53
C ASN A 519 -15.31 1.24 10.28
N PHE A 520 -16.43 1.79 10.70
CA PHE A 520 -17.46 1.04 11.40
C PHE A 520 -18.28 0.17 10.44
N ARG A 521 -18.98 -0.80 11.03
CA ARG A 521 -19.98 -1.58 10.30
C ARG A 521 -21.13 -0.68 9.81
N PRO A 522 -21.73 -0.99 8.66
CA PRO A 522 -22.84 -0.22 8.13
C PRO A 522 -23.96 0.03 9.16
N GLY A 523 -24.49 1.24 9.18
CA GLY A 523 -25.53 1.67 10.11
C GLY A 523 -25.03 1.96 11.54
N ALA A 524 -23.75 1.83 11.84
CA ALA A 524 -23.24 2.18 13.17
C ALA A 524 -23.32 3.68 13.44
N LEU A 525 -22.88 4.52 12.51
CA LEU A 525 -23.00 5.99 12.63
C LEU A 525 -24.46 6.44 12.72
N ASP A 526 -25.39 5.81 11.96
CA ASP A 526 -26.81 6.14 12.06
C ASP A 526 -27.36 5.92 13.48
N ARG A 527 -26.98 4.79 14.12
CA ARG A 527 -27.37 4.50 15.50
C ARG A 527 -26.75 5.45 16.53
N MET A 528 -25.59 6.05 16.21
CA MET A 528 -24.94 7.05 17.04
C MET A 528 -25.47 8.47 16.78
N GLY A 529 -26.43 8.66 15.86
CA GLY A 529 -26.94 9.97 15.48
C GLY A 529 -26.00 10.76 14.51
N LEU A 530 -24.94 10.14 14.01
CA LEU A 530 -23.93 10.73 13.12
C LEU A 530 -23.99 10.19 11.69
N GLY A 531 -25.13 9.64 11.25
CA GLY A 531 -25.31 9.18 9.88
C GLY A 531 -25.27 10.33 8.86
N TYR A 532 -24.96 10.02 7.60
CA TYR A 532 -24.74 11.03 6.55
C TYR A 532 -25.90 12.03 6.43
N LYS A 533 -27.14 11.55 6.54
CA LYS A 533 -28.33 12.41 6.48
C LYS A 533 -28.31 13.49 7.58
N THR A 534 -27.90 13.11 8.80
CA THR A 534 -27.74 14.05 9.92
C THR A 534 -26.58 14.99 9.65
N LEU A 535 -25.41 14.48 9.26
CA LEU A 535 -24.23 15.28 9.00
C LEU A 535 -24.48 16.30 7.89
N ARG A 536 -25.16 15.92 6.82
CA ARG A 536 -25.53 16.82 5.73
C ARG A 536 -26.51 17.92 6.18
N SER A 537 -27.37 17.69 7.18
CA SER A 537 -28.23 18.74 7.73
C SER A 537 -27.46 19.76 8.57
N ILE A 538 -26.27 19.40 9.09
CA ILE A 538 -25.36 20.26 9.85
C ILE A 538 -24.45 21.04 8.90
N LYS A 539 -23.90 20.34 7.90
CA LYS A 539 -23.03 20.91 6.87
C LYS A 539 -23.38 20.27 5.51
N GLU A 540 -24.02 21.03 4.63
CA GLU A 540 -24.57 20.54 3.37
C GLU A 540 -23.51 19.93 2.44
N ASP A 541 -22.29 20.47 2.48
CA ASP A 541 -21.15 20.07 1.65
C ASP A 541 -20.19 19.10 2.32
N ILE A 542 -20.57 18.47 3.44
CA ILE A 542 -19.70 17.53 4.17
C ILE A 542 -19.36 16.30 3.32
N VAL A 543 -18.11 15.87 3.40
CA VAL A 543 -17.66 14.58 2.86
C VAL A 543 -17.63 13.56 3.99
N LEU A 544 -18.38 12.47 3.87
CA LEU A 544 -18.33 11.32 4.78
C LEU A 544 -17.74 10.11 4.08
N LEU A 545 -16.62 9.57 4.58
CA LEU A 545 -16.09 8.31 4.13
C LEU A 545 -16.34 7.20 5.15
N ASN A 546 -17.08 6.19 4.72
CA ASN A 546 -17.31 4.94 5.43
C ASN A 546 -16.40 3.86 4.83
N MET A 547 -15.54 3.23 5.65
CA MET A 547 -14.64 2.15 5.21
C MET A 547 -14.94 0.84 5.95
N PRO A 548 -16.09 0.18 5.68
CA PRO A 548 -16.38 -1.11 6.28
C PRO A 548 -15.43 -2.20 5.77
N GLY A 549 -15.21 -3.24 6.58
CA GLY A 549 -14.41 -4.38 6.16
C GLY A 549 -15.02 -5.10 4.96
N ALA A 550 -16.24 -5.62 5.10
CA ALA A 550 -17.03 -6.10 3.99
C ALA A 550 -17.86 -4.95 3.37
N HIS A 551 -18.56 -5.20 2.31
CA HIS A 551 -19.39 -4.20 1.65
C HIS A 551 -20.59 -3.79 2.52
N ARG A 552 -21.31 -2.71 2.17
CA ARG A 552 -22.55 -2.31 2.88
C ARG A 552 -23.76 -3.19 2.58
N LYS A 553 -23.70 -4.01 1.54
CA LYS A 553 -24.76 -4.97 1.14
C LYS A 553 -24.22 -6.39 1.18
N GLY A 554 -25.13 -7.35 1.22
CA GLY A 554 -24.81 -8.77 1.19
C GLY A 554 -24.68 -9.41 2.58
N PRO A 555 -24.48 -10.73 2.62
CA PRO A 555 -24.54 -11.52 3.86
C PRO A 555 -23.46 -11.12 4.90
N TRP A 556 -22.37 -10.50 4.46
CA TRP A 556 -21.27 -10.11 5.36
C TRP A 556 -21.31 -8.64 5.80
N ALA A 557 -22.25 -7.84 5.28
CA ALA A 557 -22.29 -6.39 5.53
C ALA A 557 -22.32 -6.01 7.02
N VAL A 558 -23.05 -6.74 7.85
CA VAL A 558 -23.22 -6.47 9.29
C VAL A 558 -22.24 -7.24 10.17
N ARG A 559 -21.28 -7.97 9.58
CA ARG A 559 -20.39 -8.86 10.28
C ARG A 559 -19.13 -8.14 10.77
N SER A 560 -18.58 -8.62 11.88
CA SER A 560 -17.22 -8.26 12.27
C SER A 560 -16.25 -8.85 11.26
N SER A 561 -15.30 -8.05 10.82
CA SER A 561 -14.25 -8.46 9.89
C SER A 561 -12.90 -7.93 10.37
N MET A 562 -11.85 -8.61 9.99
CA MET A 562 -10.45 -8.19 10.19
C MET A 562 -9.68 -8.50 8.92
N GLY A 563 -8.65 -7.72 8.64
CA GLY A 563 -7.93 -7.77 7.37
C GLY A 563 -7.50 -9.16 6.91
N ASN A 564 -6.95 -9.98 7.81
CA ASN A 564 -6.55 -11.36 7.49
C ASN A 564 -7.72 -12.26 7.07
N ILE A 565 -8.89 -12.04 7.64
CA ILE A 565 -10.09 -12.83 7.33
C ILE A 565 -10.73 -12.33 6.03
N LEU A 566 -10.64 -11.05 5.73
CA LEU A 566 -11.04 -10.50 4.43
C LEU A 566 -10.20 -11.06 3.28
N MET A 567 -8.90 -11.26 3.49
CA MET A 567 -8.03 -11.92 2.51
C MET A 567 -8.49 -13.34 2.17
N ALA A 568 -8.97 -14.10 3.16
CA ALA A 568 -9.49 -15.45 2.94
C ALA A 568 -10.66 -15.43 1.92
N ALA A 569 -11.58 -14.49 2.07
CA ALA A 569 -12.75 -14.36 1.20
C ALA A 569 -12.46 -13.71 -0.17
N SER A 570 -11.31 -13.05 -0.35
CA SER A 570 -11.01 -12.26 -1.56
C SER A 570 -10.48 -13.07 -2.75
N GLY A 571 -10.09 -14.32 -2.56
CA GLY A 571 -9.34 -15.10 -3.54
C GLY A 571 -7.81 -15.04 -3.34
N PHE A 572 -7.32 -14.09 -2.57
CA PHE A 572 -5.88 -13.85 -2.36
C PHE A 572 -5.17 -15.07 -1.77
N ASN A 573 -5.78 -15.74 -0.77
CA ASN A 573 -5.18 -16.90 -0.13
C ASN A 573 -4.99 -18.08 -1.09
N MET A 574 -5.79 -18.17 -2.15
CA MET A 574 -5.65 -19.21 -3.18
C MET A 574 -4.48 -18.97 -4.13
N LEU A 575 -3.87 -17.79 -4.08
CA LEU A 575 -2.67 -17.45 -4.85
C LEU A 575 -1.38 -17.57 -4.03
N THR A 576 -1.50 -17.67 -2.69
CA THR A 576 -0.37 -17.59 -1.77
C THR A 576 -0.08 -18.94 -1.13
N GLY A 577 1.17 -19.35 -1.14
CA GLY A 577 1.64 -20.61 -0.54
C GLY A 577 2.15 -21.63 -1.57
N PHE A 578 2.55 -22.80 -1.07
CA PHE A 578 3.03 -23.90 -1.90
C PHE A 578 1.84 -24.66 -2.52
N PRO A 579 2.00 -25.22 -3.74
CA PRO A 579 0.91 -25.93 -4.44
C PRO A 579 0.28 -27.05 -3.62
N ASP A 580 1.12 -27.83 -2.92
CA ASP A 580 0.71 -29.04 -2.18
C ASP A 580 0.32 -28.75 -0.72
N GLU A 581 0.34 -27.46 -0.32
CA GLU A 581 -0.01 -27.05 1.04
C GLU A 581 -1.40 -26.36 1.08
N ARG A 582 -1.88 -26.08 2.30
CA ARG A 582 -3.11 -25.31 2.48
C ARG A 582 -2.97 -23.87 1.94
N PRO A 583 -4.06 -23.22 1.49
CA PRO A 583 -4.06 -21.82 1.17
C PRO A 583 -3.60 -20.95 2.35
N ARG A 584 -2.94 -19.84 2.09
CA ARG A 584 -2.40 -18.97 3.14
C ARG A 584 -2.63 -17.51 2.82
N GLY A 585 -2.73 -16.68 3.87
CA GLY A 585 -2.49 -15.26 3.74
C GLY A 585 -1.00 -14.94 3.87
N ILE A 586 -0.62 -13.74 3.50
CA ILE A 586 0.67 -13.16 3.90
C ILE A 586 0.64 -12.79 5.39
N GLY A 587 1.81 -12.60 5.99
CA GLY A 587 1.97 -12.42 7.44
C GLY A 587 1.42 -11.11 8.02
N ILE A 588 0.71 -10.31 7.22
CA ILE A 588 0.12 -9.03 7.59
C ILE A 588 -1.37 -8.97 7.23
N PRO A 589 -2.17 -8.12 7.88
CA PRO A 589 -3.55 -7.86 7.45
C PRO A 589 -3.55 -6.90 6.24
N TYR A 590 -3.20 -7.39 5.08
CA TYR A 590 -2.95 -6.64 3.85
C TYR A 590 -4.01 -5.59 3.49
N PRO A 591 -5.34 -5.84 3.63
CA PRO A 591 -6.36 -4.82 3.40
C PRO A 591 -6.20 -3.59 4.29
N ASP A 592 -5.67 -3.75 5.50
CA ASP A 592 -5.48 -2.64 6.45
C ASP A 592 -4.33 -1.71 6.04
N PHE A 593 -3.49 -2.12 5.07
CA PHE A 593 -2.40 -1.30 4.52
C PHE A 593 -2.70 -0.78 3.11
N THR A 594 -3.42 -1.52 2.30
CA THR A 594 -3.81 -1.06 0.94
C THR A 594 -4.96 -0.05 0.97
N SER A 595 -5.98 -0.30 1.80
CA SER A 595 -7.15 0.59 1.91
C SER A 595 -6.84 2.00 2.41
N PRO A 596 -5.87 2.25 3.29
CA PRO A 596 -5.47 3.60 3.69
C PRO A 596 -5.07 4.53 2.54
N HIS A 597 -4.29 4.04 1.58
CA HIS A 597 -3.91 4.83 0.41
C HIS A 597 -5.11 5.12 -0.49
N LEU A 598 -6.00 4.14 -0.66
CA LEU A 598 -7.28 4.33 -1.36
C LEU A 598 -8.18 5.34 -0.64
N LEU A 599 -8.19 5.33 0.71
CA LEU A 599 -8.90 6.31 1.52
C LEU A 599 -8.39 7.73 1.24
N VAL A 600 -7.06 7.93 1.30
CA VAL A 600 -6.44 9.25 1.02
C VAL A 600 -6.82 9.71 -0.39
N ALA A 601 -6.64 8.86 -1.39
CA ALA A 601 -6.99 9.19 -2.78
C ALA A 601 -8.47 9.55 -2.93
N THR A 602 -9.37 8.76 -2.32
CA THR A 602 -10.82 8.97 -2.41
C THR A 602 -11.27 10.23 -1.68
N VAL A 603 -10.78 10.50 -0.47
CA VAL A 603 -11.12 11.71 0.30
C VAL A 603 -10.66 12.96 -0.43
N LEU A 604 -9.40 13.01 -0.88
CA LEU A 604 -8.86 14.18 -1.58
C LEU A 604 -9.56 14.40 -2.94
N ALA A 605 -9.88 13.33 -3.66
CA ALA A 605 -10.68 13.41 -4.88
C ALA A 605 -12.08 13.99 -4.62
N ALA A 606 -12.76 13.54 -3.55
CA ALA A 606 -14.08 14.06 -3.16
C ALA A 606 -14.02 15.53 -2.72
N LEU A 607 -13.00 15.93 -1.95
CA LEU A 607 -12.80 17.33 -1.58
C LEU A 607 -12.54 18.22 -2.80
N ARG A 608 -11.77 17.71 -3.78
CA ARG A 608 -11.56 18.40 -5.06
C ARG A 608 -12.87 18.52 -5.85
N HIS A 609 -13.69 17.46 -5.90
CA HIS A 609 -15.03 17.51 -6.50
C HIS A 609 -15.91 18.54 -5.79
N ARG A 610 -15.98 18.52 -4.45
CA ARG A 610 -16.71 19.51 -3.64
C ARG A 610 -16.31 20.94 -3.96
N LYS A 611 -15.03 21.23 -4.09
CA LYS A 611 -14.52 22.56 -4.44
C LYS A 611 -15.06 23.06 -5.79
N ARG A 612 -15.24 22.15 -6.76
CA ARG A 612 -15.73 22.49 -8.10
C ARG A 612 -17.25 22.61 -8.19
N THR A 613 -17.99 21.80 -7.42
CA THR A 613 -19.44 21.67 -7.51
C THR A 613 -20.20 22.28 -6.35
N GLY A 614 -19.56 22.47 -5.19
CA GLY A 614 -20.21 22.82 -3.94
C GLY A 614 -20.92 21.64 -3.24
N GLU A 615 -20.81 20.41 -3.78
CA GLU A 615 -21.55 19.25 -3.29
C GLU A 615 -20.69 18.35 -2.41
N GLY A 616 -21.18 18.02 -1.20
CA GLY A 616 -20.65 16.97 -0.35
C GLY A 616 -21.05 15.59 -0.84
N GLN A 617 -20.37 14.53 -0.35
CA GLN A 617 -20.59 13.15 -0.77
C GLN A 617 -20.54 12.18 0.40
N GLU A 618 -21.36 11.12 0.34
CA GLU A 618 -21.18 9.93 1.16
C GLU A 618 -20.44 8.85 0.34
N LEU A 619 -19.27 8.48 0.81
CA LEU A 619 -18.36 7.56 0.14
C LEU A 619 -18.32 6.22 0.90
N HIS A 620 -18.23 5.13 0.15
CA HIS A 620 -18.14 3.78 0.71
C HIS A 620 -16.96 3.02 0.10
N LEU A 621 -15.90 2.87 0.86
CA LEU A 621 -14.69 2.16 0.47
C LEU A 621 -14.62 0.82 1.22
N SER A 622 -15.09 -0.27 0.59
CA SER A 622 -14.98 -1.62 1.18
C SER A 622 -13.55 -2.14 1.12
N GLN A 623 -13.00 -2.56 2.27
CA GLN A 623 -11.68 -3.18 2.31
C GLN A 623 -11.63 -4.48 1.50
N LEU A 624 -12.68 -5.31 1.58
CA LEU A 624 -12.80 -6.54 0.79
C LEU A 624 -12.79 -6.26 -0.70
N SER A 625 -13.61 -5.30 -1.17
CA SER A 625 -13.63 -4.90 -2.58
C SER A 625 -12.29 -4.32 -3.03
N GLY A 626 -11.62 -3.57 -2.14
CA GLY A 626 -10.28 -3.07 -2.37
C GLY A 626 -9.32 -4.19 -2.72
N VAL A 627 -9.23 -5.25 -1.89
CA VAL A 627 -8.33 -6.39 -2.16
C VAL A 627 -8.73 -7.16 -3.40
N VAL A 628 -10.02 -7.44 -3.60
CA VAL A 628 -10.49 -8.16 -4.81
C VAL A 628 -10.11 -7.39 -6.08
N SER A 629 -10.15 -6.06 -6.07
CA SER A 629 -9.75 -5.25 -7.22
C SER A 629 -8.25 -5.35 -7.54
N LEU A 630 -7.42 -5.66 -6.56
CA LEU A 630 -5.98 -5.89 -6.77
C LEU A 630 -5.68 -7.23 -7.46
N LEU A 631 -6.65 -8.15 -7.49
CA LEU A 631 -6.56 -9.47 -8.16
C LEU A 631 -7.11 -9.45 -9.58
N GLY A 632 -7.27 -8.29 -10.18
CA GLY A 632 -7.95 -8.17 -11.48
C GLY A 632 -7.19 -8.77 -12.66
N VAL A 633 -5.87 -8.88 -12.59
CA VAL A 633 -5.05 -9.57 -13.60
C VAL A 633 -5.36 -11.07 -13.59
N GLU A 634 -5.41 -11.66 -12.42
CA GLU A 634 -5.73 -13.07 -12.19
C GLU A 634 -7.18 -13.38 -12.53
N TRP A 635 -8.10 -12.46 -12.15
CA TRP A 635 -9.50 -12.55 -12.53
C TRP A 635 -9.70 -12.56 -14.05
N MET A 636 -9.03 -11.64 -14.75
CA MET A 636 -9.11 -11.58 -16.21
C MET A 636 -8.54 -12.85 -16.88
N ALA A 637 -7.45 -13.39 -16.34
CA ALA A 637 -6.88 -14.65 -16.81
C ALA A 637 -7.86 -15.80 -16.63
N TYR A 638 -8.50 -15.91 -15.46
CA TYR A 638 -9.53 -16.89 -15.15
C TYR A 638 -10.69 -16.79 -16.13
N GLN A 639 -11.29 -15.62 -16.29
CA GLN A 639 -12.44 -15.39 -17.17
C GLN A 639 -12.13 -15.63 -18.66
N SER A 640 -10.89 -15.45 -19.06
CA SER A 640 -10.45 -15.64 -20.45
C SER A 640 -10.13 -17.11 -20.79
N GLY A 641 -10.32 -18.05 -19.86
CA GLY A 641 -9.95 -19.45 -20.04
C GLY A 641 -8.45 -19.68 -20.18
N GLY A 642 -7.64 -18.77 -19.62
CA GLY A 642 -6.20 -18.89 -19.49
C GLY A 642 -5.80 -19.92 -18.45
N ASP A 643 -4.50 -20.11 -18.28
CA ASP A 643 -3.99 -20.93 -17.18
C ASP A 643 -4.35 -20.26 -15.86
N LEU A 644 -5.11 -20.97 -15.03
CA LEU A 644 -5.51 -20.48 -13.73
C LEU A 644 -4.28 -20.18 -12.87
N PRO A 645 -4.16 -18.94 -12.37
CA PRO A 645 -3.15 -18.68 -11.38
C PRO A 645 -3.49 -19.48 -10.11
N GLY A 646 -2.67 -20.48 -9.81
CA GLY A 646 -2.73 -21.20 -8.55
C GLY A 646 -1.61 -20.74 -7.63
N ARG A 647 -1.50 -21.39 -6.47
CA ARG A 647 -0.35 -21.24 -5.58
C ARG A 647 0.93 -21.69 -6.29
N ARG A 648 1.95 -20.85 -6.30
CA ARG A 648 3.22 -21.06 -7.00
C ARG A 648 4.43 -20.98 -6.08
N ALA A 649 4.21 -20.98 -4.77
CA ALA A 649 5.25 -20.67 -3.80
C ALA A 649 5.87 -19.30 -4.11
N ASN A 650 7.18 -19.28 -4.40
CA ASN A 650 7.93 -18.07 -4.72
C ASN A 650 8.24 -17.92 -6.23
N ARG A 651 7.56 -18.70 -7.10
CA ARG A 651 7.82 -18.69 -8.55
C ARG A 651 6.99 -17.65 -9.29
N ASP A 652 7.55 -17.02 -10.32
CA ASP A 652 6.89 -16.08 -11.23
C ASP A 652 6.68 -16.70 -12.62
N LEU A 653 5.73 -16.21 -13.40
CA LEU A 653 5.45 -16.68 -14.77
C LEU A 653 6.45 -16.15 -15.80
N ASN A 654 7.08 -15.03 -15.52
CA ASN A 654 7.87 -14.24 -16.46
C ASN A 654 9.35 -14.21 -16.10
N GLN A 655 9.72 -14.78 -14.95
CA GLN A 655 11.09 -14.81 -14.43
C GLN A 655 11.45 -16.22 -13.98
N CYS A 656 12.70 -16.63 -14.23
CA CYS A 656 13.23 -17.92 -13.79
C CYS A 656 14.77 -17.95 -13.89
N PRO A 657 15.48 -18.27 -12.79
CA PRO A 657 14.95 -18.55 -11.46
C PRO A 657 14.23 -17.35 -10.87
N HIS A 658 13.27 -17.63 -9.99
CA HIS A 658 12.60 -16.63 -9.17
C HIS A 658 12.17 -17.34 -7.87
N GLY A 659 12.90 -17.09 -6.79
CA GLY A 659 12.71 -17.89 -5.59
C GLY A 659 13.38 -17.33 -4.34
N VAL A 660 13.02 -17.96 -3.21
CA VAL A 660 13.62 -17.79 -1.89
C VAL A 660 14.45 -19.02 -1.59
N TYR A 661 15.74 -18.85 -1.40
CA TYR A 661 16.70 -19.94 -1.26
C TYR A 661 17.39 -19.90 0.11
N PRO A 662 17.77 -21.06 0.70
CA PRO A 662 18.45 -21.08 1.99
C PRO A 662 19.81 -20.41 1.90
N ALA A 663 20.18 -19.68 2.94
CA ALA A 663 21.50 -19.09 3.10
C ALA A 663 22.18 -19.64 4.36
N GLN A 664 23.48 -19.40 4.51
CA GLN A 664 24.21 -19.78 5.71
C GLN A 664 23.62 -19.07 6.91
N GLY A 665 23.26 -19.82 7.95
CA GLY A 665 22.79 -19.24 9.20
C GLY A 665 23.87 -18.39 9.85
N SER A 666 23.48 -17.20 10.32
CA SER A 666 24.37 -16.35 11.09
C SER A 666 24.99 -17.15 12.23
N GLN A 667 26.34 -17.24 12.25
CA GLN A 667 27.07 -17.89 13.35
C GLN A 667 27.09 -16.99 14.60
N ASP A 668 26.79 -15.71 14.40
CA ASP A 668 26.69 -14.71 15.45
C ASP A 668 25.25 -14.71 15.97
N GLY A 669 24.98 -15.51 17.01
CA GLY A 669 23.70 -15.57 17.72
C GLY A 669 23.35 -14.27 18.46
N ASP A 670 23.61 -13.12 17.87
CA ASP A 670 23.66 -11.83 18.52
C ASP A 670 22.37 -11.00 18.43
N TYR A 671 21.25 -11.56 17.89
CA TYR A 671 20.00 -10.84 18.03
C TYR A 671 18.97 -11.60 18.87
N PRO A 672 18.26 -10.87 19.73
CA PRO A 672 17.31 -11.46 20.66
C PRO A 672 16.18 -12.20 19.90
N GLY A 673 15.94 -13.44 20.26
CA GLY A 673 14.81 -14.22 19.73
C GLY A 673 15.09 -15.09 18.50
N HIS A 674 16.34 -15.26 18.10
CA HIS A 674 16.72 -16.24 17.09
C HIS A 674 16.61 -17.66 17.65
N ASP A 675 15.67 -18.45 17.15
CA ASP A 675 15.43 -19.84 17.61
C ASP A 675 16.38 -20.88 16.97
N GLY A 676 17.63 -20.50 16.69
CA GLY A 676 18.67 -21.42 16.23
C GLY A 676 19.06 -21.30 14.75
N PRO A 677 20.14 -22.00 14.35
CA PRO A 677 20.67 -21.94 12.98
C PRO A 677 19.64 -22.48 11.96
N GLY A 678 19.53 -21.81 10.80
CA GLY A 678 18.79 -22.34 9.64
C GLY A 678 17.55 -21.55 9.21
N ASP A 679 17.34 -20.32 9.67
CA ASP A 679 16.23 -19.46 9.19
C ASP A 679 16.75 -18.22 8.45
N GLU A 680 17.84 -18.37 7.72
CA GLU A 680 18.42 -17.34 6.89
C GLU A 680 18.16 -17.64 5.41
N TRP A 681 17.73 -16.64 4.67
CA TRP A 681 17.26 -16.79 3.30
C TRP A 681 17.71 -15.64 2.42
N VAL A 682 17.91 -15.94 1.14
CA VAL A 682 18.21 -14.94 0.10
C VAL A 682 17.24 -15.13 -1.07
N THR A 683 16.81 -14.02 -1.66
CA THR A 683 16.01 -14.06 -2.90
C THR A 683 16.90 -13.87 -4.11
N VAL A 684 16.57 -14.57 -5.20
CA VAL A 684 17.21 -14.42 -6.51
C VAL A 684 16.12 -14.43 -7.58
N ALA A 685 16.17 -13.43 -8.48
CA ALA A 685 15.23 -13.33 -9.60
C ALA A 685 15.98 -12.97 -10.90
N VAL A 686 15.71 -13.72 -11.96
CA VAL A 686 16.33 -13.54 -13.28
C VAL A 686 15.26 -13.21 -14.31
N SER A 687 15.42 -12.07 -14.95
CA SER A 687 14.44 -11.51 -15.90
C SER A 687 14.81 -11.71 -17.38
N SER A 688 16.08 -12.04 -17.68
CA SER A 688 16.54 -12.24 -19.05
C SER A 688 17.49 -13.44 -19.18
N ASP A 689 17.79 -13.84 -20.41
CA ASP A 689 18.71 -14.93 -20.67
C ASP A 689 20.17 -14.51 -20.37
N GLU A 690 20.53 -13.23 -20.60
CA GLU A 690 21.83 -12.67 -20.25
C GLU A 690 22.07 -12.65 -18.73
N GLU A 691 21.05 -12.33 -17.96
CA GLU A 691 21.14 -12.40 -16.48
C GLU A 691 21.33 -13.84 -16.01
N TRP A 692 20.71 -14.80 -16.68
CA TRP A 692 20.92 -16.23 -16.38
C TRP A 692 22.37 -16.63 -16.65
N GLU A 693 22.93 -16.27 -17.79
CA GLU A 693 24.34 -16.53 -18.11
C GLU A 693 25.30 -15.91 -17.08
N ALA A 694 25.01 -14.69 -16.63
CA ALA A 694 25.78 -14.00 -15.59
C ALA A 694 25.71 -14.74 -14.25
N LEU A 695 24.51 -15.17 -13.84
CA LEU A 695 24.32 -15.93 -12.61
C LEU A 695 25.02 -17.30 -12.67
N ALA A 696 24.90 -18.04 -13.77
CA ALA A 696 25.56 -19.32 -13.97
C ALA A 696 27.10 -19.18 -13.86
N SER A 697 27.65 -18.12 -14.43
CA SER A 697 29.08 -17.79 -14.33
C SER A 697 29.47 -17.46 -12.88
N LEU A 698 28.66 -16.68 -12.17
CA LEU A 698 28.87 -16.34 -10.76
C LEU A 698 28.82 -17.59 -9.85
N MET A 699 27.98 -18.56 -10.15
CA MET A 699 27.91 -19.85 -9.48
C MET A 699 29.14 -20.75 -9.73
N GLY A 700 30.05 -20.35 -10.61
CA GLY A 700 31.18 -21.17 -11.07
C GLY A 700 30.77 -22.30 -12.02
N ARG A 701 29.59 -22.19 -12.66
CA ARG A 701 28.98 -23.18 -13.53
C ARG A 701 28.59 -22.55 -14.90
N PRO A 702 29.53 -21.89 -15.62
CA PRO A 702 29.18 -21.18 -16.87
C PRO A 702 28.55 -22.09 -17.94
N GLU A 703 28.81 -23.40 -17.89
CA GLU A 703 28.18 -24.38 -18.79
C GLU A 703 26.64 -24.42 -18.65
N LEU A 704 26.08 -24.06 -17.52
CA LEU A 704 24.62 -24.00 -17.32
C LEU A 704 23.98 -22.88 -18.13
N GLY A 705 24.70 -21.78 -18.41
CA GLY A 705 24.22 -20.68 -19.23
C GLY A 705 23.96 -21.10 -20.70
N THR A 706 24.71 -22.08 -21.20
CA THR A 706 24.59 -22.61 -22.56
C THR A 706 23.88 -23.94 -22.67
N ASP A 707 23.49 -24.56 -21.52
CA ASP A 707 22.75 -25.81 -21.48
C ASP A 707 21.34 -25.63 -22.06
N ASP A 708 20.96 -26.48 -23.01
CA ASP A 708 19.63 -26.43 -23.66
C ASP A 708 18.45 -26.50 -22.67
N ARG A 709 18.68 -27.07 -21.48
CA ARG A 709 17.68 -27.15 -20.40
C ARG A 709 17.42 -25.81 -19.71
N PHE A 710 18.35 -24.84 -19.79
CA PHE A 710 18.32 -23.60 -19.00
C PHE A 710 18.55 -22.33 -19.80
N ARG A 711 18.99 -22.38 -21.07
CA ARG A 711 19.42 -21.22 -21.84
C ARG A 711 18.30 -20.20 -22.17
N THR A 712 17.03 -20.64 -22.17
CA THR A 712 15.89 -19.75 -22.43
C THR A 712 14.91 -19.78 -21.25
N LEU A 713 14.09 -18.73 -21.11
CA LEU A 713 13.08 -18.67 -20.05
C LEU A 713 12.15 -19.91 -20.06
N ASP A 714 11.64 -20.31 -21.24
CA ASP A 714 10.74 -21.47 -21.33
C ASP A 714 11.45 -22.79 -20.99
N ALA A 715 12.73 -22.92 -21.34
CA ALA A 715 13.54 -24.07 -20.98
C ALA A 715 13.77 -24.10 -19.44
N ARG A 716 14.11 -22.96 -18.84
CA ARG A 716 14.27 -22.86 -17.37
C ARG A 716 12.96 -23.18 -16.66
N LYS A 717 11.82 -22.66 -17.15
CA LYS A 717 10.49 -22.98 -16.57
C LYS A 717 10.15 -24.46 -16.64
N THR A 718 10.54 -25.14 -17.70
CA THR A 718 10.33 -26.58 -17.85
C THR A 718 11.17 -27.40 -16.85
N ASN A 719 12.35 -26.89 -16.49
CA ASN A 719 13.32 -27.56 -15.62
C ASN A 719 13.50 -26.82 -14.28
N GLU A 720 12.49 -26.08 -13.84
CA GLU A 720 12.56 -25.15 -12.70
C GLU A 720 12.91 -25.86 -11.39
N ASP A 721 12.38 -27.07 -11.15
CA ASP A 721 12.69 -27.87 -9.95
C ASP A 721 14.17 -28.26 -9.85
N GLU A 722 14.82 -28.59 -10.99
CA GLU A 722 16.24 -28.89 -11.02
C GLU A 722 17.07 -27.63 -10.80
N LEU A 723 16.63 -26.52 -11.42
CA LEU A 723 17.30 -25.23 -11.31
C LEU A 723 17.26 -24.70 -9.88
N ASP A 724 16.09 -24.75 -9.23
CA ASP A 724 15.93 -24.34 -7.82
C ASP A 724 16.85 -25.15 -6.89
N ARG A 725 17.00 -26.45 -7.12
CA ARG A 725 17.94 -27.28 -6.33
C ARG A 725 19.40 -26.89 -6.53
N LEU A 726 19.81 -26.52 -7.75
CA LEU A 726 21.17 -26.07 -8.02
C LEU A 726 21.47 -24.75 -7.34
N ILE A 727 20.53 -23.81 -7.37
CA ILE A 727 20.69 -22.50 -6.73
C ILE A 727 20.67 -22.65 -5.21
N ALA A 728 19.73 -23.42 -4.65
CA ALA A 728 19.66 -23.68 -3.22
C ALA A 728 20.94 -24.28 -2.67
N ALA A 729 21.55 -25.23 -3.41
CA ALA A 729 22.83 -25.82 -3.03
C ALA A 729 23.98 -24.80 -3.08
N TRP A 730 23.95 -23.83 -4.01
CA TRP A 730 24.96 -22.80 -4.14
C TRP A 730 24.83 -21.70 -3.07
N THR A 731 23.59 -21.34 -2.67
CA THR A 731 23.34 -20.27 -1.69
C THR A 731 23.51 -20.74 -0.25
N ALA A 732 23.28 -22.04 0.05
CA ALA A 732 23.24 -22.60 1.39
C ALA A 732 24.51 -22.36 2.24
N ASP A 733 25.66 -22.27 1.60
CA ASP A 733 26.96 -22.02 2.24
C ASP A 733 27.38 -20.55 2.23
N GLN A 734 26.49 -19.62 1.85
CA GLN A 734 26.80 -18.20 1.72
C GLN A 734 25.99 -17.36 2.71
N ASP A 735 26.61 -16.31 3.25
CA ASP A 735 25.90 -15.26 3.97
C ASP A 735 24.90 -14.58 3.04
N LYS A 736 23.66 -14.33 3.51
CA LYS A 736 22.57 -13.78 2.69
C LYS A 736 22.88 -12.41 2.09
N TRP A 737 23.59 -11.54 2.85
CA TRP A 737 24.00 -10.21 2.41
C TRP A 737 25.08 -10.26 1.34
N ALA A 738 26.13 -11.07 1.60
CA ALA A 738 27.21 -11.26 0.65
C ALA A 738 26.75 -11.93 -0.64
N CYS A 739 25.84 -12.92 -0.55
CA CYS A 739 25.26 -13.57 -1.73
C CYS A 739 24.45 -12.58 -2.58
N ALA A 740 23.57 -11.78 -1.95
CA ALA A 740 22.80 -10.76 -2.63
C ALA A 740 23.71 -9.73 -3.31
N GLU A 741 24.72 -9.22 -2.61
CA GLU A 741 25.68 -8.26 -3.18
C GLU A 741 26.40 -8.80 -4.41
N ARG A 742 26.87 -10.03 -4.36
CA ARG A 742 27.52 -10.69 -5.51
C ARG A 742 26.60 -10.83 -6.72
N CYS A 743 25.33 -11.15 -6.50
CA CYS A 743 24.32 -11.19 -7.57
C CYS A 743 24.11 -9.79 -8.18
N GLN A 744 23.95 -8.76 -7.34
CA GLN A 744 23.78 -7.37 -7.79
C GLN A 744 24.96 -6.88 -8.63
N LEU A 745 26.20 -7.22 -8.26
CA LEU A 745 27.42 -6.84 -9.01
C LEU A 745 27.44 -7.40 -10.45
N VAL A 746 26.73 -8.49 -10.71
CA VAL A 746 26.60 -9.07 -12.06
C VAL A 746 25.27 -8.75 -12.73
N GLY A 747 24.49 -7.83 -12.16
CA GLY A 747 23.24 -7.33 -12.72
C GLY A 747 22.02 -8.24 -12.50
N VAL A 748 22.10 -9.18 -11.55
CA VAL A 748 21.00 -10.08 -11.18
C VAL A 748 20.28 -9.53 -9.95
N ALA A 749 18.95 -9.44 -10.02
CA ALA A 749 18.13 -8.99 -8.89
C ALA A 749 18.19 -10.02 -7.74
N ALA A 750 18.67 -9.58 -6.59
CA ALA A 750 18.76 -10.38 -5.37
C ALA A 750 18.71 -9.48 -4.14
N ALA A 751 18.15 -9.99 -3.05
CA ALA A 751 18.11 -9.31 -1.76
C ALA A 751 18.16 -10.31 -0.61
N PRO A 752 18.72 -9.94 0.56
CA PRO A 752 18.54 -10.74 1.77
C PRO A 752 17.07 -10.79 2.16
N VAL A 753 16.58 -11.91 2.67
CA VAL A 753 15.29 -11.93 3.35
C VAL A 753 15.50 -11.36 4.74
N GLU A 754 15.03 -10.15 4.95
CA GLU A 754 15.26 -9.41 6.16
C GLU A 754 14.16 -9.66 7.18
N ASN A 755 14.57 -9.94 8.42
CA ASN A 755 13.67 -9.88 9.55
C ASN A 755 13.58 -8.43 10.08
N LEU A 756 12.73 -8.19 11.07
CA LEU A 756 12.53 -6.85 11.63
C LEU A 756 13.77 -6.25 12.30
N TRP A 757 14.68 -7.10 12.80
CA TRP A 757 15.97 -6.65 13.32
C TRP A 757 16.88 -6.16 12.18
N ASP A 758 16.92 -6.90 11.08
CA ASP A 758 17.70 -6.55 9.91
C ASP A 758 17.24 -5.21 9.33
N THR A 759 15.92 -5.05 9.08
CA THR A 759 15.35 -3.82 8.51
C THR A 759 15.60 -2.59 9.36
N TYR A 760 15.66 -2.74 10.69
CA TYR A 760 15.84 -1.62 11.61
C TYR A 760 17.32 -1.33 11.92
N HIS A 761 18.15 -2.37 12.07
CA HIS A 761 19.54 -2.21 12.57
C HIS A 761 20.64 -2.42 11.53
N ARG A 762 20.39 -3.23 10.49
CA ARG A 762 21.43 -3.67 9.55
C ARG A 762 21.28 -3.10 8.14
N ASP A 763 20.05 -2.89 7.67
CA ASP A 763 19.83 -2.40 6.33
C ASP A 763 20.31 -0.95 6.18
N PRO A 764 21.31 -0.70 5.31
CA PRO A 764 21.83 0.64 5.10
C PRO A 764 20.86 1.54 4.34
N GLN A 765 19.97 0.95 3.52
CA GLN A 765 18.99 1.68 2.72
C GLN A 765 17.85 2.23 3.60
N LEU A 766 17.45 1.50 4.65
CA LEU A 766 16.33 1.85 5.52
C LEU A 766 16.69 2.75 6.71
N ARG A 767 17.96 3.14 6.89
CA ARG A 767 18.40 3.97 8.04
C ARG A 767 17.61 5.26 8.19
N HIS A 768 17.14 5.85 7.12
CA HIS A 768 16.38 7.09 7.12
C HIS A 768 14.86 6.88 7.22
N HIS A 769 14.39 5.64 7.06
CA HIS A 769 12.95 5.31 7.07
C HIS A 769 12.32 5.47 8.45
N TYR A 770 13.08 5.24 9.52
CA TYR A 770 12.58 5.29 10.88
C TYR A 770 12.87 6.63 11.55
N GLN A 771 11.92 7.04 12.39
CA GLN A 771 12.04 8.22 13.24
C GLN A 771 11.72 7.84 14.69
N ILE A 772 12.52 8.32 15.64
CA ILE A 772 12.26 8.17 17.07
C ILE A 772 11.42 9.35 17.55
N VAL A 773 10.35 9.05 18.27
CA VAL A 773 9.51 10.03 18.98
C VAL A 773 9.40 9.65 20.46
N HIS A 774 9.04 10.63 21.30
CA HIS A 774 8.91 10.45 22.74
C HIS A 774 7.58 11.02 23.23
N GLN A 775 6.98 10.37 24.21
CA GLN A 775 5.82 10.93 24.91
C GLN A 775 6.27 11.85 26.06
N PRO A 776 5.55 12.97 26.33
CA PRO A 776 5.96 13.94 27.35
C PRO A 776 6.13 13.37 28.76
N HIS A 777 5.33 12.37 29.14
CA HIS A 777 5.41 11.72 30.46
C HIS A 777 6.47 10.61 30.52
N ALA A 778 7.04 10.21 29.37
CA ALA A 778 8.04 9.17 29.24
C ALA A 778 9.15 9.59 28.26
N PRO A 779 9.90 10.69 28.56
CA PRO A 779 10.84 11.28 27.60
C PRO A 779 12.07 10.39 27.32
N ASP A 780 12.33 9.42 28.19
CA ASP A 780 13.46 8.49 28.06
C ASP A 780 13.08 7.18 27.31
N VAL A 781 11.82 7.06 26.86
CA VAL A 781 11.32 5.89 26.13
C VAL A 781 11.32 6.18 24.63
N ASP A 782 12.24 5.53 23.91
CA ASP A 782 12.33 5.59 22.46
C ASP A 782 11.17 4.85 21.81
N ILE A 783 10.36 5.55 21.01
CA ILE A 783 9.26 4.98 20.24
C ILE A 783 9.59 5.16 18.76
N PRO A 784 10.04 4.11 18.05
CA PRO A 784 10.25 4.20 16.62
C PRO A 784 8.91 4.22 15.87
N ILE A 785 8.80 5.12 14.90
CA ILE A 785 7.68 5.21 13.96
C ILE A 785 8.20 5.25 12.54
N ASP A 786 7.38 4.80 11.58
CA ASP A 786 7.68 4.91 10.16
C ASP A 786 7.55 6.36 9.68
N ARG A 787 8.47 6.82 8.88
CA ARG A 787 8.32 8.06 8.09
C ARG A 787 7.36 7.82 6.92
N GLU A 788 7.06 8.88 6.17
CA GLU A 788 6.23 8.73 4.97
C GLU A 788 7.00 8.01 3.85
N ILE A 789 6.28 7.15 3.11
CA ILE A 789 6.82 6.42 1.95
C ILE A 789 7.12 7.39 0.81
N ALA A 790 6.21 8.32 0.57
CA ALA A 790 6.32 9.30 -0.51
C ALA A 790 7.21 10.48 -0.07
N GLN A 791 8.49 10.37 -0.34
CA GLN A 791 9.49 11.37 0.03
C GLN A 791 9.51 12.51 -1.01
N TRP A 792 9.28 13.75 -0.56
CA TRP A 792 9.44 14.93 -1.42
C TRP A 792 10.92 15.30 -1.46
N ILE A 793 11.54 15.14 -2.62
CA ILE A 793 12.97 15.39 -2.79
C ILE A 793 13.31 16.85 -2.45
N GLY A 794 14.35 17.03 -1.63
CA GLY A 794 14.76 18.33 -1.12
C GLY A 794 14.15 18.75 0.21
N PHE A 795 13.29 17.92 0.82
CA PHE A 795 12.66 18.20 2.12
C PHE A 795 12.99 17.10 3.15
N ASP A 796 13.29 17.50 4.39
CA ASP A 796 13.33 16.59 5.54
C ASP A 796 11.95 16.55 6.19
N HIS A 797 11.13 15.63 5.77
CA HIS A 797 9.76 15.49 6.25
C HIS A 797 9.71 14.63 7.52
N ARG A 798 9.57 15.26 8.65
CA ARG A 798 9.46 14.61 9.96
C ARG A 798 8.03 14.66 10.49
N LEU A 799 7.62 13.57 11.13
CA LEU A 799 6.30 13.43 11.73
C LEU A 799 6.30 13.90 13.18
N ASN A 800 5.16 14.42 13.60
CA ASN A 800 4.91 14.62 15.03
C ASN A 800 4.55 13.30 15.70
N ARG A 801 4.78 13.18 17.01
CA ARG A 801 4.33 12.02 17.79
C ARG A 801 2.80 11.85 17.72
N SER A 802 2.29 10.70 18.15
CA SER A 802 0.87 10.53 18.40
C SER A 802 0.42 11.31 19.62
N PRO A 803 -0.86 11.67 19.73
CA PRO A 803 -1.39 12.34 20.91
C PRO A 803 -1.58 11.37 22.09
N MET A 804 -1.40 11.87 23.30
CA MET A 804 -1.89 11.20 24.50
C MET A 804 -3.44 11.22 24.52
N LEU A 805 -4.04 10.31 25.27
CA LEU A 805 -5.49 10.23 25.38
C LEU A 805 -6.09 11.52 25.92
N GLY A 806 -6.95 12.18 25.16
CA GLY A 806 -7.60 13.44 25.54
C GLY A 806 -6.68 14.66 25.56
N GLU A 807 -5.45 14.56 25.07
CA GLU A 807 -4.46 15.66 25.13
C GLU A 807 -4.98 16.98 24.56
N HIS A 808 -5.90 16.93 23.63
CA HIS A 808 -6.39 18.13 22.93
C HIS A 808 -7.84 18.48 23.31
N ASN A 809 -8.36 17.96 24.44
CA ASN A 809 -9.70 18.28 24.91
C ASN A 809 -9.91 19.78 25.11
N GLU A 810 -8.98 20.45 25.80
CA GLU A 810 -9.06 21.90 26.00
C GLU A 810 -9.01 22.67 24.69
N TYR A 811 -8.09 22.30 23.78
CA TYR A 811 -7.97 22.91 22.45
C TYR A 811 -9.29 22.80 21.67
N VAL A 812 -9.87 21.61 21.62
CA VAL A 812 -11.13 21.40 20.87
C VAL A 812 -12.26 22.21 21.48
N VAL A 813 -12.46 22.12 22.79
CA VAL A 813 -13.61 22.75 23.47
C VAL A 813 -13.48 24.27 23.49
N ARG A 814 -12.30 24.81 23.83
CA ARG A 814 -12.12 26.25 24.04
C ARG A 814 -11.76 26.99 22.74
N GLU A 815 -10.81 26.46 21.98
CA GLU A 815 -10.32 27.17 20.78
C GLU A 815 -11.16 26.88 19.55
N LEU A 816 -11.54 25.63 19.30
CA LEU A 816 -12.32 25.29 18.10
C LEU A 816 -13.83 25.52 18.28
N LEU A 817 -14.39 25.17 19.44
CA LEU A 817 -15.82 25.33 19.71
C LEU A 817 -16.15 26.63 20.45
N GLY A 818 -15.14 27.40 20.87
CA GLY A 818 -15.32 28.71 21.48
C GLY A 818 -16.00 28.70 22.86
N ARG A 819 -15.98 27.56 23.56
CA ARG A 819 -16.57 27.42 24.89
C ARG A 819 -15.72 28.11 25.97
N SER A 820 -16.37 28.54 27.04
CA SER A 820 -15.67 29.17 28.16
C SER A 820 -14.86 28.14 28.98
N GLU A 821 -13.94 28.62 29.79
CA GLU A 821 -13.22 27.78 30.75
C GLU A 821 -14.17 27.10 31.76
N ALA A 822 -15.23 27.79 32.19
CA ALA A 822 -16.23 27.22 33.06
C ALA A 822 -16.97 26.04 32.42
N ASP A 823 -17.40 26.20 31.14
CA ASP A 823 -18.01 25.11 30.39
C ASP A 823 -17.06 23.91 30.23
N TYR A 824 -15.77 24.16 30.00
CA TYR A 824 -14.77 23.09 29.91
C TYR A 824 -14.62 22.33 31.22
N ILE A 825 -14.57 23.04 32.35
CA ILE A 825 -14.50 22.42 33.66
C ILE A 825 -15.78 21.62 33.97
N ASP A 826 -16.94 22.17 33.63
CA ASP A 826 -18.23 21.47 33.84
C ASP A 826 -18.30 20.16 33.03
N LEU A 827 -17.81 20.15 31.79
CA LEU A 827 -17.73 18.94 30.97
C LEU A 827 -16.83 17.84 31.56
N ILE A 828 -15.73 18.25 32.24
CA ILE A 828 -14.85 17.31 32.94
C ILE A 828 -15.56 16.79 34.21
N VAL A 829 -16.16 17.68 35.01
CA VAL A 829 -16.85 17.31 36.28
C VAL A 829 -18.02 16.37 36.01
N ASN A 830 -18.68 16.52 34.87
CA ASN A 830 -19.81 15.67 34.49
C ASN A 830 -19.41 14.41 33.71
N ASP A 831 -18.09 14.07 33.65
CA ASP A 831 -17.55 12.91 32.93
C ASP A 831 -17.93 12.86 31.45
N VAL A 832 -18.18 14.00 30.79
CA VAL A 832 -18.42 14.11 29.36
C VAL A 832 -17.09 14.04 28.62
N LEU A 833 -16.03 14.65 29.16
CA LEU A 833 -14.65 14.60 28.68
C LEU A 833 -13.83 13.68 29.60
N GLY A 834 -13.14 12.68 28.99
CA GLY A 834 -12.28 11.82 29.75
C GLY A 834 -11.86 10.57 29.00
#